data_7dc74f4a409387c89eaf6e5d27e1898b
#
_entry.id   7dc74f4a409387c89eaf6e5d27e1898b
#
_cell.length_a   1.000
_cell.length_b   1.000
_cell.length_c   1.000
_cell.angle_alpha   90.00
_cell.angle_beta   90.00
_cell.angle_gamma   90.00
#
_symmetry.space_group_name_H-M   'P 1'
#
loop_
_entity.id
_entity.type
_entity.pdbx_description
1 polymer ?
#
loop_
_entity_poly.entity_id
_entity_poly.type
_entity_poly.pdbx_seq_one_letter_code
_entity_poly.pdbx_strand_id
1 'polypeptide(L)'
;MNNINVIKSLEDLESSGKIQQMEQLQCKGLIMPFSSSSSGSRKQMFGAELEQKLDLINPELPRVGTGYENAFGDRSSSLISTDKQLLVIHKISKFSFDPNRFYYMIVLDPKNNQFDVIERKDYEHITESYGILYDNKYMDSLKEGQKIERNSTIRKSRSYDEYNNRMDGVNLMCVYMSLESTKEDGYVISQTAAKKLAAPLVRKIGFQINDNDIPLNLYARNATDYKCFPDIGESTDDANGILCALRRQKKEEMLFTQSRQNLSKVMISDDKYITHGKVVDIDIYCNDNDILADSYYFSQLKFYNDERIRFMQEYVDKVGPLIESHYKCSYDMKRLYTDFKNILSGGQYLKDNVFSNVMIEITIVEESEVKKGDKIANRYGGKGVISCILPDEMMPLANNGRRAEVILNSSTTLGRENTSQLSETITNFFGNKIAEHVYSLPHMDLNYVMNLYIDFLKILDEELGTAMEEYLLQFDPEDQLDFLSNVFKEGIRLSLNPISNTIGVDKFLAIRKRFEFVKELYEVKVPQIGSDGRYRYVTARRKLEMGEQYFWRLKQYAEEKFSVVSLSATNLKNENTRNNSKRSYKTPYAKTSVRFGNMETGDYLHLGPEPVITYLLLVSLSPRARKRVGRELTEGSIFNQSIKLKPGEANRSVEILNAYLTTVGLELVFIKVPKRVKKMLHYPRKDNPIPKLKRHINGKPAKLNIVNTPLIIDNEEDGCYYIPVTVGEERRKPKLKYHYKEEE
;
A
#
# COMPACT_ATOMS: atom_id res chain seq x y z
N MET A 1 -5.99 28.37 -13.65
CA MET A 1 -5.69 28.53 -12.20
C MET A 1 -4.21 28.27 -11.91
N ASN A 2 -3.31 28.81 -12.70
CA ASN A 2 -1.95 28.30 -12.71
C ASN A 2 -0.93 29.04 -11.85
N ASN A 3 -1.25 29.86 -10.88
CA ASN A 3 -0.13 30.52 -10.16
C ASN A 3 -0.49 31.18 -8.83
N ILE A 4 -1.51 30.78 -8.14
CA ILE A 4 -1.74 31.34 -6.81
C ILE A 4 -0.97 30.52 -5.79
N ASN A 5 0.26 30.93 -5.47
CA ASN A 5 1.14 30.37 -4.42
C ASN A 5 1.37 28.86 -4.48
N VAL A 6 1.38 28.27 -5.68
CA VAL A 6 1.74 26.87 -5.83
C VAL A 6 3.26 26.76 -5.88
N ILE A 7 3.86 26.23 -4.82
CA ILE A 7 5.26 25.86 -4.82
C ILE A 7 5.40 24.63 -5.70
N LYS A 8 6.00 24.82 -6.87
CA LYS A 8 6.10 23.78 -7.92
C LYS A 8 7.32 22.89 -7.76
N SER A 9 8.34 23.35 -7.03
CA SER A 9 9.58 22.59 -6.83
C SER A 9 10.13 22.75 -5.41
N LEU A 10 11.02 21.86 -5.00
CA LEU A 10 11.76 22.01 -3.74
C LEU A 10 12.70 23.22 -3.75
N GLU A 11 13.18 23.63 -4.92
CA GLU A 11 13.99 24.84 -5.10
C GLU A 11 13.17 26.10 -4.81
N ASP A 12 11.89 26.12 -5.18
CA ASP A 12 10.98 27.23 -4.82
C ASP A 12 10.76 27.29 -3.31
N LEU A 13 10.72 26.14 -2.64
CA LEU A 13 10.68 26.06 -1.17
C LEU A 13 11.95 26.61 -0.53
N GLU A 14 13.12 26.22 -1.04
CA GLU A 14 14.40 26.70 -0.56
C GLU A 14 14.54 28.21 -0.72
N SER A 15 14.16 28.73 -1.89
CA SER A 15 14.22 30.16 -2.19
C SER A 15 13.23 31.01 -1.37
N SER A 16 12.13 30.43 -0.90
CA SER A 16 11.11 31.11 -0.11
C SER A 16 11.51 31.45 1.33
N GLY A 17 12.67 30.99 1.81
CA GLY A 17 13.13 31.17 3.19
C GLY A 17 12.29 30.47 4.27
N LYS A 18 11.32 29.63 3.86
CA LYS A 18 10.40 28.94 4.77
C LYS A 18 10.94 27.60 5.30
N ILE A 19 12.14 27.20 4.90
CA ILE A 19 12.77 25.91 5.29
C ILE A 19 12.92 25.75 6.80
N GLN A 20 13.32 26.83 7.51
CA GLN A 20 13.49 26.74 8.97
C GLN A 20 12.17 26.45 9.71
N GLN A 21 11.03 26.92 9.17
CA GLN A 21 9.71 26.58 9.72
C GLN A 21 9.29 25.16 9.35
N MET A 22 9.78 24.63 8.23
CA MET A 22 9.49 23.29 7.73
C MET A 22 10.15 22.19 8.56
N GLU A 23 11.30 22.44 9.17
CA GLU A 23 11.98 21.47 10.04
C GLU A 23 11.10 20.99 11.20
N GLN A 24 10.17 21.85 11.66
CA GLN A 24 9.22 21.51 12.73
C GLN A 24 8.10 20.58 12.26
N LEU A 25 7.82 20.48 10.95
CA LEU A 25 6.66 19.76 10.42
C LEU A 25 6.97 18.36 9.88
N GLN A 26 8.19 17.97 9.72
CA GLN A 26 8.62 16.88 8.81
C GLN A 26 8.13 17.14 7.37
N CYS A 27 8.98 16.95 6.36
CA CYS A 27 8.67 17.31 4.96
C CYS A 27 7.30 16.80 4.48
N LYS A 28 6.90 15.60 4.86
CA LYS A 28 5.59 15.02 4.49
C LYS A 28 4.40 15.77 5.10
N GLY A 29 4.56 16.40 6.25
CA GLY A 29 3.51 17.20 6.90
C GLY A 29 3.11 18.45 6.12
N LEU A 30 3.91 18.88 5.16
CA LEU A 30 3.60 20.03 4.29
C LEU A 30 2.41 19.80 3.38
N ILE A 31 2.12 18.55 3.02
CA ILE A 31 0.93 18.21 2.21
C ILE A 31 -0.27 17.79 3.07
N MET A 32 -0.22 18.08 4.37
CA MET A 32 -1.30 17.84 5.33
C MET A 32 -1.99 19.17 5.66
N PRO A 33 -3.16 19.49 5.10
CA PRO A 33 -3.92 20.66 5.49
C PRO A 33 -4.29 20.62 6.97
N PHE A 34 -4.48 21.76 7.60
CA PHE A 34 -4.85 21.86 9.03
C PHE A 34 -3.90 21.10 9.99
N SER A 35 -2.63 20.94 9.61
CA SER A 35 -1.67 20.15 10.37
C SER A 35 -1.54 20.58 11.84
N SER A 36 -1.75 21.88 12.14
CA SER A 36 -1.74 22.43 13.49
C SER A 36 -2.81 21.85 14.42
N SER A 37 -3.89 21.32 13.87
CA SER A 37 -5.03 20.75 14.62
C SER A 37 -4.92 19.26 14.90
N SER A 38 -3.81 18.61 14.56
CA SER A 38 -3.55 17.19 14.85
C SER A 38 -2.29 16.99 15.68
N SER A 39 -2.26 15.93 16.48
CA SER A 39 -1.08 15.58 17.30
C SER A 39 0.14 15.23 16.44
N GLY A 40 1.34 15.37 17.00
CA GLY A 40 2.60 15.03 16.33
C GLY A 40 2.66 13.57 15.88
N SER A 41 2.11 12.65 16.68
CA SER A 41 2.02 11.23 16.34
C SER A 41 1.13 11.00 15.10
N ARG A 42 0.06 11.76 14.92
CA ARG A 42 -0.79 11.67 13.72
C ARG A 42 -0.10 12.16 12.46
N LYS A 43 0.72 13.20 12.57
CA LYS A 43 1.56 13.66 11.45
C LYS A 43 2.56 12.59 11.02
N GLN A 44 3.17 11.87 11.97
CA GLN A 44 4.07 10.75 11.65
C GLN A 44 3.31 9.57 11.00
N MET A 45 2.13 9.22 11.51
CA MET A 45 1.27 8.18 10.91
C MET A 45 0.87 8.53 9.50
N PHE A 46 0.48 9.78 9.25
CA PHE A 46 0.21 10.28 7.90
C PHE A 46 1.41 10.07 6.97
N GLY A 47 2.63 10.42 7.40
CA GLY A 47 3.84 10.20 6.63
C GLY A 47 4.07 8.74 6.26
N ALA A 48 3.81 7.81 7.20
CA ALA A 48 3.89 6.38 6.95
C ALA A 48 2.75 5.86 6.03
N GLU A 49 1.58 6.44 6.10
CA GLU A 49 0.44 6.10 5.23
C GLU A 49 0.65 6.59 3.80
N LEU A 50 1.28 7.75 3.62
CA LEU A 50 1.64 8.28 2.31
C LEU A 50 2.60 7.34 1.55
N GLU A 51 3.51 6.66 2.25
CA GLU A 51 4.38 5.64 1.65
C GLU A 51 3.65 4.35 1.26
N GLN A 52 2.47 4.14 1.81
CA GLN A 52 1.64 2.97 1.54
C GLN A 52 0.51 3.25 0.56
N LYS A 53 0.35 4.51 0.11
CA LYS A 53 -0.70 4.86 -0.84
C LYS A 53 -0.48 4.18 -2.18
N LEU A 54 -1.58 3.93 -2.87
CA LEU A 54 -1.59 3.41 -4.23
C LEU A 54 -1.98 4.51 -5.20
N ASP A 55 -1.43 4.46 -6.41
CA ASP A 55 -1.93 5.25 -7.50
C ASP A 55 -3.30 4.71 -7.91
N LEU A 56 -4.27 5.59 -8.04
CA LEU A 56 -5.63 5.23 -8.42
C LEU A 56 -5.80 5.27 -9.94
N ILE A 57 -6.85 4.63 -10.44
CA ILE A 57 -7.16 4.64 -11.87
C ILE A 57 -7.69 6.01 -12.30
N ASN A 58 -8.58 6.59 -11.50
CA ASN A 58 -9.19 7.90 -11.75
C ASN A 58 -9.07 8.79 -10.51
N PRO A 59 -7.87 9.30 -10.21
CA PRO A 59 -7.66 10.20 -9.08
C PRO A 59 -8.23 11.58 -9.37
N GLU A 60 -8.51 12.33 -8.31
CA GLU A 60 -9.04 13.69 -8.35
C GLU A 60 -8.09 14.66 -7.64
N LEU A 61 -8.11 15.92 -7.99
CA LEU A 61 -7.47 16.98 -7.20
C LEU A 61 -8.20 17.15 -5.87
N PRO A 62 -7.47 17.33 -4.75
CA PRO A 62 -8.10 17.57 -3.46
C PRO A 62 -8.91 18.89 -3.47
N ARG A 63 -10.06 18.91 -2.77
CA ARG A 63 -10.82 20.15 -2.54
C ARG A 63 -10.02 21.13 -1.68
N VAL A 64 -9.35 20.62 -0.68
CA VAL A 64 -8.47 21.42 0.19
C VAL A 64 -7.05 20.89 0.02
N GLY A 65 -6.20 21.65 -0.63
CA GLY A 65 -4.77 21.40 -0.78
C GLY A 65 -3.93 22.30 0.12
N THR A 66 -2.62 22.14 0.03
CA THR A 66 -1.64 22.98 0.74
C THR A 66 -0.80 23.85 -0.20
N GLY A 67 -0.81 23.54 -1.49
CA GLY A 67 0.06 24.15 -2.50
C GLY A 67 1.45 23.51 -2.60
N TYR A 68 1.79 22.58 -1.69
CA TYR A 68 3.08 21.87 -1.71
C TYR A 68 3.02 20.52 -2.42
N GLU A 69 1.85 20.04 -2.83
CA GLU A 69 1.64 18.73 -3.44
C GLU A 69 2.51 18.55 -4.68
N ASN A 70 2.58 19.57 -5.55
CA ASN A 70 3.33 19.52 -6.80
C ASN A 70 4.84 19.49 -6.56
N ALA A 71 5.35 20.18 -5.52
CA ALA A 71 6.76 20.15 -5.15
C ALA A 71 7.24 18.74 -4.78
N PHE A 72 6.38 17.93 -4.16
CA PHE A 72 6.66 16.50 -3.94
C PHE A 72 6.50 15.67 -5.21
N GLY A 73 5.60 16.07 -6.10
CA GLY A 73 5.34 15.41 -7.38
C GLY A 73 6.51 15.50 -8.35
N ASP A 74 7.16 16.63 -8.45
CA ASP A 74 8.23 16.91 -9.42
C ASP A 74 9.42 15.92 -9.36
N ARG A 75 9.64 15.30 -8.20
CA ARG A 75 10.71 14.30 -8.01
C ARG A 75 10.19 12.85 -8.05
N SER A 76 8.94 12.65 -8.40
CA SER A 76 8.39 11.31 -8.52
C SER A 76 8.88 10.64 -9.81
N SER A 77 9.23 9.36 -9.72
CA SER A 77 9.52 8.54 -10.91
C SER A 77 8.32 8.36 -11.84
N SER A 78 7.13 8.69 -11.36
CA SER A 78 5.88 8.65 -12.12
C SER A 78 5.63 9.88 -13.00
N LEU A 79 6.48 10.91 -12.91
CA LEU A 79 6.48 12.08 -13.78
C LEU A 79 7.90 12.29 -14.35
N ILE A 80 8.05 12.18 -15.66
CA ILE A 80 9.34 12.36 -16.33
C ILE A 80 9.24 13.53 -17.30
N SER A 81 9.98 14.58 -16.98
CA SER A 81 10.16 15.75 -17.83
C SER A 81 11.60 15.87 -18.29
N THR A 82 11.82 16.51 -19.43
CA THR A 82 13.17 16.78 -19.92
C THR A 82 13.59 18.20 -19.61
N ASP A 83 14.76 18.37 -19.01
CA ASP A 83 15.43 19.67 -18.80
C ASP A 83 16.20 20.15 -20.04
N LYS A 84 16.26 19.33 -21.06
CA LYS A 84 17.03 19.55 -22.29
C LYS A 84 16.15 19.47 -23.51
N GLN A 85 16.57 20.12 -24.59
CA GLN A 85 16.00 19.87 -25.90
C GLN A 85 16.58 18.57 -26.44
N LEU A 86 15.73 17.66 -26.91
CA LEU A 86 16.12 16.36 -27.47
C LEU A 86 15.63 16.22 -28.88
N LEU A 87 16.34 15.40 -29.69
CA LEU A 87 15.93 15.04 -31.06
C LEU A 87 15.65 13.54 -31.09
N VAL A 88 14.47 13.15 -31.55
CA VAL A 88 14.10 11.74 -31.72
C VAL A 88 14.84 11.17 -32.94
N ILE A 89 15.67 10.15 -32.75
CA ILE A 89 16.46 9.52 -33.80
C ILE A 89 15.75 8.26 -34.30
N HIS A 90 15.44 7.32 -33.41
CA HIS A 90 14.79 6.07 -33.78
C HIS A 90 13.76 5.64 -32.72
N LYS A 91 12.72 4.95 -33.21
CA LYS A 91 11.79 4.20 -32.38
C LYS A 91 11.97 2.71 -32.65
N ILE A 92 12.10 1.91 -31.61
CA ILE A 92 12.29 0.46 -31.65
C ILE A 92 11.06 -0.21 -31.07
N SER A 93 10.42 -1.07 -31.81
CA SER A 93 9.15 -1.68 -31.48
C SER A 93 9.35 -3.09 -30.91
N LYS A 94 8.65 -3.41 -29.82
CA LYS A 94 8.46 -4.77 -29.33
C LYS A 94 7.09 -5.26 -29.79
N PHE A 95 6.94 -6.55 -30.04
CA PHE A 95 5.64 -7.13 -30.37
C PHE A 95 4.57 -6.70 -29.37
N SER A 96 3.49 -6.15 -29.88
CA SER A 96 2.34 -5.67 -29.13
C SER A 96 1.08 -5.81 -29.97
N PHE A 97 -0.09 -5.79 -29.35
CA PHE A 97 -1.37 -5.73 -30.05
C PHE A 97 -1.57 -4.44 -30.84
N ASP A 98 -0.89 -3.36 -30.44
CA ASP A 98 -0.88 -2.09 -31.15
C ASP A 98 0.38 -2.02 -32.02
N PRO A 99 0.24 -2.06 -33.35
CA PRO A 99 1.37 -2.01 -34.26
C PRO A 99 2.14 -0.69 -34.22
N ASN A 100 1.54 0.39 -33.70
CA ASN A 100 2.19 1.69 -33.55
C ASN A 100 2.98 1.83 -32.22
N ARG A 101 2.90 0.85 -31.37
CA ARG A 101 3.56 0.87 -30.07
C ARG A 101 5.04 0.60 -30.22
N PHE A 102 5.88 1.54 -29.81
CA PHE A 102 7.30 1.33 -29.66
C PHE A 102 7.65 1.02 -28.20
N TYR A 103 8.86 0.49 -27.98
CA TYR A 103 9.33 0.14 -26.63
C TYR A 103 10.51 1.03 -26.20
N TYR A 104 11.47 1.27 -27.10
CA TYR A 104 12.57 2.20 -26.88
C TYR A 104 12.53 3.35 -27.89
N MET A 105 12.85 4.54 -27.42
CA MET A 105 13.07 5.72 -28.23
C MET A 105 14.52 6.18 -28.03
N ILE A 106 15.29 6.20 -29.13
CA ILE A 106 16.66 6.69 -29.11
C ILE A 106 16.59 8.19 -29.39
N VAL A 107 17.20 8.98 -28.53
CA VAL A 107 17.21 10.44 -28.60
C VAL A 107 18.64 10.97 -28.60
N LEU A 108 18.83 12.14 -29.24
CA LEU A 108 20.06 12.89 -29.26
C LEU A 108 19.88 14.19 -28.46
N ASP A 109 20.76 14.47 -27.50
CA ASP A 109 20.97 15.80 -26.92
C ASP A 109 21.90 16.59 -27.86
N PRO A 110 21.40 17.53 -28.64
CA PRO A 110 22.22 18.24 -29.61
C PRO A 110 23.25 19.18 -28.98
N LYS A 111 23.02 19.62 -27.72
CA LYS A 111 23.95 20.50 -27.01
C LYS A 111 25.22 19.76 -26.59
N ASN A 112 25.07 18.54 -26.09
CA ASN A 112 26.17 17.72 -25.59
C ASN A 112 26.65 16.67 -26.60
N ASN A 113 25.98 16.58 -27.78
CA ASN A 113 26.17 15.57 -28.81
C ASN A 113 26.17 14.14 -28.18
N GLN A 114 25.19 13.88 -27.33
CA GLN A 114 25.07 12.63 -26.59
C GLN A 114 23.77 11.91 -26.93
N PHE A 115 23.90 10.63 -27.27
CA PHE A 115 22.76 9.76 -27.49
C PHE A 115 22.30 9.13 -26.18
N ASP A 116 21.00 9.00 -26.03
CA ASP A 116 20.34 8.37 -24.89
C ASP A 116 19.16 7.51 -25.32
N VAL A 117 18.67 6.66 -24.42
CA VAL A 117 17.53 5.80 -24.64
C VAL A 117 16.44 6.10 -23.63
N ILE A 118 15.22 6.28 -24.11
CA ILE A 118 14.03 6.47 -23.28
C ILE A 118 13.14 5.24 -23.45
N GLU A 119 12.89 4.55 -22.35
CA GLU A 119 11.98 3.41 -22.31
C GLU A 119 10.53 3.90 -22.20
N ARG A 120 9.66 3.42 -23.09
CA ARG A 120 8.22 3.62 -22.99
C ARG A 120 7.61 2.56 -22.08
N LYS A 121 7.04 2.99 -20.98
CA LYS A 121 6.34 2.11 -20.05
C LYS A 121 4.85 2.41 -20.07
N ASP A 122 4.02 1.41 -20.21
CA ASP A 122 2.57 1.54 -20.04
C ASP A 122 2.15 1.26 -18.61
N TYR A 123 2.94 0.45 -17.93
CA TYR A 123 2.74 0.04 -16.55
C TYR A 123 4.09 -0.17 -15.86
N GLU A 124 4.10 -0.08 -14.57
CA GLU A 124 5.25 -0.43 -13.74
C GLU A 124 4.78 -1.15 -12.50
N HIS A 125 5.35 -2.31 -12.20
CA HIS A 125 5.14 -3.01 -10.95
C HIS A 125 5.98 -2.34 -9.86
N ILE A 126 5.35 -1.92 -8.76
CA ILE A 126 6.06 -1.19 -7.70
C ILE A 126 6.22 -2.05 -6.46
N THR A 127 5.14 -2.56 -5.91
CA THR A 127 5.18 -3.33 -4.67
C THR A 127 4.05 -4.35 -4.61
N GLU A 128 4.34 -5.53 -4.11
CA GLU A 128 3.37 -6.61 -3.96
C GLU A 128 2.69 -6.96 -5.29
N SER A 129 1.42 -6.59 -5.47
CA SER A 129 0.68 -6.78 -6.72
C SER A 129 0.26 -5.46 -7.37
N TYR A 130 0.67 -4.34 -6.81
CA TYR A 130 0.27 -3.03 -7.30
C TYR A 130 1.32 -2.41 -8.22
N GLY A 131 0.84 -1.54 -9.09
CA GLY A 131 1.69 -0.81 -10.02
C GLY A 131 1.13 0.55 -10.37
N ILE A 132 1.82 1.19 -11.28
CA ILE A 132 1.46 2.47 -11.88
C ILE A 132 1.05 2.23 -13.33
N LEU A 133 0.02 2.93 -13.78
CA LEU A 133 -0.31 3.05 -15.20
C LEU A 133 0.14 4.42 -15.71
N TYR A 134 0.81 4.42 -16.85
CA TYR A 134 1.34 5.64 -17.46
C TYR A 134 0.48 6.12 -18.62
N ASP A 135 0.41 7.44 -18.80
CA ASP A 135 -0.08 8.10 -20.00
C ASP A 135 1.10 8.44 -20.90
N ASN A 136 1.13 7.84 -22.09
CA ASN A 136 2.18 7.99 -23.09
C ASN A 136 1.72 8.79 -24.31
N LYS A 137 0.56 9.47 -24.28
CA LYS A 137 -0.01 10.18 -25.43
C LYS A 137 0.99 11.11 -26.11
N TYR A 138 1.74 11.88 -25.31
CA TYR A 138 2.76 12.77 -25.85
C TYR A 138 3.89 11.98 -26.54
N MET A 139 4.42 10.95 -25.87
CA MET A 139 5.50 10.11 -26.40
C MET A 139 5.09 9.37 -27.68
N ASP A 140 3.83 8.93 -27.76
CA ASP A 140 3.28 8.25 -28.93
C ASP A 140 3.11 9.20 -30.11
N SER A 141 2.81 10.47 -29.88
CA SER A 141 2.65 11.49 -30.91
C SER A 141 3.97 11.90 -31.58
N LEU A 142 5.11 11.68 -30.95
CA LEU A 142 6.42 12.04 -31.45
C LEU A 142 6.79 11.19 -32.67
N LYS A 143 7.41 11.81 -33.65
CA LYS A 143 7.93 11.14 -34.88
C LYS A 143 9.46 11.18 -34.93
N GLU A 144 10.07 10.26 -35.62
CA GLU A 144 11.51 10.31 -35.91
C GLU A 144 11.88 11.62 -36.61
N GLY A 145 12.98 12.25 -36.20
CA GLY A 145 13.40 13.57 -36.63
C GLY A 145 12.72 14.74 -35.90
N GLN A 146 11.74 14.50 -35.04
CA GLN A 146 11.06 15.56 -34.31
C GLN A 146 11.87 15.98 -33.06
N LYS A 147 11.82 17.29 -32.78
CA LYS A 147 12.42 17.85 -31.55
C LYS A 147 11.44 17.77 -30.39
N ILE A 148 11.98 17.43 -29.25
CA ILE A 148 11.29 17.50 -27.92
C ILE A 148 11.80 18.79 -27.28
N GLU A 149 10.90 19.69 -26.96
CA GLU A 149 11.27 20.98 -26.36
C GLU A 149 11.67 20.81 -24.87
N ARG A 150 12.45 21.75 -24.40
CA ARG A 150 12.85 21.80 -23.00
C ARG A 150 11.61 21.92 -22.09
N ASN A 151 11.63 21.26 -20.94
CA ASN A 151 10.54 21.20 -19.94
C ASN A 151 9.26 20.51 -20.45
N SER A 152 9.34 19.76 -21.56
CA SER A 152 8.24 18.90 -21.97
C SER A 152 8.12 17.69 -21.05
N THR A 153 6.90 17.37 -20.64
CA THR A 153 6.59 16.14 -19.91
C THR A 153 6.54 14.99 -20.90
N ILE A 154 7.51 14.09 -20.81
CA ILE A 154 7.64 12.95 -21.72
C ILE A 154 6.65 11.84 -21.36
N ARG A 155 6.55 11.55 -20.06
CA ARG A 155 5.71 10.49 -19.52
C ARG A 155 5.19 10.89 -18.14
N LYS A 156 3.93 10.60 -17.86
CA LYS A 156 3.32 10.81 -16.54
C LYS A 156 2.38 9.66 -16.19
N SER A 157 2.25 9.38 -14.91
CA SER A 157 1.21 8.47 -14.43
C SER A 157 -0.17 9.15 -14.47
N ARG A 158 -1.21 8.36 -14.28
CA ARG A 158 -2.58 8.89 -14.14
C ARG A 158 -2.77 9.75 -12.88
N SER A 159 -1.79 9.74 -11.96
CA SER A 159 -1.78 10.62 -10.78
C SER A 159 -1.43 12.07 -11.08
N TYR A 160 -1.38 12.46 -12.34
CA TYR A 160 -1.14 13.85 -12.78
C TYR A 160 -2.18 14.28 -13.79
N ASP A 161 -2.74 15.48 -13.58
CA ASP A 161 -3.66 16.10 -14.53
C ASP A 161 -2.91 16.64 -15.77
N GLU A 162 -3.65 17.32 -16.67
CA GLU A 162 -3.09 17.89 -17.89
C GLU A 162 -2.03 18.97 -17.62
N TYR A 163 -2.10 19.64 -16.48
CA TYR A 163 -1.18 20.69 -16.04
C TYR A 163 -0.05 20.17 -15.15
N ASN A 164 0.10 18.88 -15.00
CA ASN A 164 1.03 18.20 -14.10
C ASN A 164 0.76 18.46 -12.61
N ASN A 165 -0.47 18.79 -12.24
CA ASN A 165 -0.84 18.83 -10.84
C ASN A 165 -1.02 17.40 -10.31
N ARG A 166 -0.49 17.17 -9.12
CA ARG A 166 -0.51 15.85 -8.49
C ARG A 166 -1.85 15.51 -7.87
N MET A 167 -2.35 14.33 -8.19
CA MET A 167 -3.59 13.75 -7.70
C MET A 167 -3.30 12.42 -7.00
N ASP A 168 -3.46 12.38 -5.68
CA ASP A 168 -3.11 11.18 -4.89
C ASP A 168 -4.31 10.31 -4.52
N GLY A 169 -5.52 10.85 -4.56
CA GLY A 169 -6.72 10.20 -4.06
C GLY A 169 -8.00 10.73 -4.71
N VAL A 170 -9.11 10.58 -4.00
CA VAL A 170 -10.44 11.03 -4.42
C VAL A 170 -11.16 11.76 -3.29
N ASN A 171 -12.02 12.71 -3.64
CA ASN A 171 -12.89 13.39 -2.69
C ASN A 171 -14.16 12.55 -2.48
N LEU A 172 -14.44 12.19 -1.24
CA LEU A 172 -15.62 11.41 -0.88
C LEU A 172 -16.48 12.20 0.11
N MET A 173 -17.78 12.22 -0.14
CA MET A 173 -18.75 12.86 0.75
C MET A 173 -18.85 12.08 2.06
N CYS A 174 -18.44 12.71 3.16
CA CYS A 174 -18.35 12.09 4.48
C CYS A 174 -19.48 12.51 5.40
N VAL A 175 -19.90 11.58 6.23
CA VAL A 175 -20.77 11.82 7.38
C VAL A 175 -20.22 11.10 8.61
N TYR A 176 -20.25 11.80 9.75
CA TYR A 176 -19.86 11.24 11.03
C TYR A 176 -21.07 10.73 11.80
N MET A 177 -21.20 9.40 11.86
CA MET A 177 -22.28 8.77 12.64
C MET A 177 -21.87 7.39 13.11
N SER A 178 -22.37 6.98 14.28
CA SER A 178 -22.09 5.67 14.84
C SER A 178 -23.09 4.65 14.31
N LEU A 179 -22.60 3.69 13.56
CA LEU A 179 -23.30 2.49 13.12
C LEU A 179 -22.61 1.26 13.72
N GLU A 180 -23.28 0.12 13.71
CA GLU A 180 -22.67 -1.14 14.18
C GLU A 180 -21.40 -1.47 13.40
N SER A 181 -21.40 -1.23 12.10
CA SER A 181 -20.26 -1.49 11.19
C SER A 181 -19.15 -0.43 11.25
N THR A 182 -19.34 0.70 11.98
CA THR A 182 -18.32 1.75 12.15
C THR A 182 -17.66 1.72 13.53
N LYS A 183 -17.75 0.60 14.26
CA LYS A 183 -17.03 0.46 15.53
C LYS A 183 -15.53 0.58 15.29
N GLU A 184 -14.85 1.27 16.21
CA GLU A 184 -13.42 1.57 16.14
C GLU A 184 -13.03 2.24 14.81
N ASP A 185 -12.12 1.64 14.03
CA ASP A 185 -11.63 2.13 12.74
C ASP A 185 -12.36 1.51 11.53
N GLY A 186 -13.56 0.99 11.72
CA GLY A 186 -14.37 0.45 10.63
C GLY A 186 -14.99 1.57 9.80
N TYR A 187 -14.79 1.54 8.49
CA TYR A 187 -15.38 2.48 7.53
C TYR A 187 -16.47 1.77 6.73
N VAL A 188 -17.60 2.43 6.56
CA VAL A 188 -18.65 2.00 5.63
C VAL A 188 -18.59 2.90 4.41
N ILE A 189 -18.49 2.32 3.23
CA ILE A 189 -18.41 3.06 1.98
C ILE A 189 -19.53 2.66 1.01
N SER A 190 -19.85 3.53 0.07
CA SER A 190 -20.77 3.25 -1.03
C SER A 190 -20.09 2.43 -2.13
N GLN A 191 -20.89 1.80 -3.00
CA GLN A 191 -20.39 1.13 -4.20
C GLN A 191 -19.67 2.11 -5.14
N THR A 192 -20.21 3.31 -5.30
CA THR A 192 -19.56 4.36 -6.09
C THR A 192 -18.19 4.76 -5.50
N ALA A 193 -18.09 4.90 -4.18
CA ALA A 193 -16.80 5.17 -3.52
C ALA A 193 -15.79 4.03 -3.73
N ALA A 194 -16.23 2.77 -3.68
CA ALA A 194 -15.38 1.62 -3.93
C ALA A 194 -14.79 1.63 -5.36
N LYS A 195 -15.58 2.05 -6.35
CA LYS A 195 -15.12 2.22 -7.74
C LYS A 195 -14.18 3.41 -7.91
N LYS A 196 -14.46 4.56 -7.28
CA LYS A 196 -13.57 5.72 -7.30
C LYS A 196 -12.18 5.40 -6.75
N LEU A 197 -12.09 4.53 -5.75
CA LEU A 197 -10.86 4.08 -5.12
C LEU A 197 -10.21 2.88 -5.83
N ALA A 198 -10.62 2.55 -7.06
CA ALA A 198 -10.00 1.48 -7.83
C ALA A 198 -8.54 1.78 -8.14
N ALA A 199 -7.69 0.76 -8.02
CA ALA A 199 -6.26 0.85 -8.26
C ALA A 199 -5.79 -0.26 -9.23
N PRO A 200 -4.76 -0.02 -10.05
CA PRO A 200 -4.23 -1.04 -10.94
C PRO A 200 -3.42 -2.06 -10.15
N LEU A 201 -3.75 -3.32 -10.34
CA LEU A 201 -2.90 -4.44 -9.95
C LEU A 201 -2.04 -4.82 -11.14
N VAL A 202 -0.74 -4.77 -10.97
CA VAL A 202 0.24 -5.21 -11.97
C VAL A 202 0.99 -6.40 -11.41
N ARG A 203 0.70 -7.57 -11.94
CA ARG A 203 1.30 -8.83 -11.47
C ARG A 203 2.24 -9.39 -12.52
N LYS A 204 3.47 -9.68 -12.13
CA LYS A 204 4.43 -10.40 -12.96
C LYS A 204 4.52 -11.84 -12.46
N ILE A 205 4.05 -12.79 -13.26
CA ILE A 205 4.00 -14.20 -12.91
C ILE A 205 5.03 -14.95 -13.74
N GLY A 206 6.01 -15.52 -13.05
CA GLY A 206 7.04 -16.36 -13.66
C GLY A 206 6.81 -17.84 -13.36
N PHE A 207 6.95 -18.68 -14.37
CA PHE A 207 6.93 -20.13 -14.23
C PHE A 207 7.87 -20.78 -15.21
N GLN A 208 8.29 -22.00 -14.88
CA GLN A 208 9.23 -22.76 -15.68
C GLN A 208 8.54 -23.98 -16.28
N ILE A 209 8.93 -24.32 -17.51
CA ILE A 209 8.56 -25.58 -18.17
C ILE A 209 9.83 -26.41 -18.27
N ASN A 210 9.85 -27.57 -17.63
CA ASN A 210 10.95 -28.51 -17.66
C ASN A 210 10.71 -29.61 -18.73
N ASP A 211 11.69 -30.46 -19.02
CA ASP A 211 11.62 -31.51 -20.05
C ASP A 211 10.40 -32.43 -19.95
N ASN A 212 9.96 -32.69 -18.73
CA ASN A 212 8.85 -33.60 -18.47
C ASN A 212 7.51 -32.88 -18.29
N ASP A 213 7.48 -31.58 -18.42
CA ASP A 213 6.25 -30.79 -18.23
C ASP A 213 5.56 -30.59 -19.59
N ILE A 214 4.26 -30.84 -19.62
CA ILE A 214 3.39 -30.61 -20.77
C ILE A 214 2.44 -29.48 -20.39
N PRO A 215 2.53 -28.31 -21.05
CA PRO A 215 1.53 -27.26 -20.86
C PRO A 215 0.19 -27.69 -21.46
N LEU A 216 -0.91 -27.46 -20.74
CA LEU A 216 -2.23 -27.81 -21.22
C LEU A 216 -2.74 -26.76 -22.22
N ASN A 217 -3.48 -27.22 -23.24
CA ASN A 217 -4.11 -26.37 -24.24
C ASN A 217 -5.40 -25.75 -23.69
N LEU A 218 -5.31 -24.56 -23.07
CA LEU A 218 -6.43 -23.92 -22.38
C LEU A 218 -7.15 -22.84 -23.20
N TYR A 219 -6.46 -22.20 -24.13
CA TYR A 219 -6.92 -21.00 -24.83
C TYR A 219 -7.07 -21.16 -26.34
N ALA A 220 -6.85 -22.36 -26.88
CA ALA A 220 -7.06 -22.58 -28.32
C ALA A 220 -8.52 -22.45 -28.70
N ARG A 221 -8.80 -21.71 -29.76
CA ARG A 221 -10.15 -21.55 -30.33
C ARG A 221 -10.47 -22.61 -31.35
N ASN A 222 -9.43 -23.21 -31.97
CA ASN A 222 -9.54 -24.22 -33.00
C ASN A 222 -8.83 -25.50 -32.58
N ALA A 223 -9.25 -26.64 -33.13
CA ALA A 223 -8.64 -27.95 -32.82
C ALA A 223 -7.19 -28.09 -33.31
N THR A 224 -6.75 -27.23 -34.21
CA THR A 224 -5.40 -27.21 -34.79
C THR A 224 -4.43 -26.34 -34.02
N ASP A 225 -4.93 -25.44 -33.16
CA ASP A 225 -4.11 -24.49 -32.44
C ASP A 225 -3.73 -25.05 -31.06
N TYR A 226 -2.56 -24.67 -30.59
CA TYR A 226 -2.10 -24.99 -29.24
C TYR A 226 -1.73 -23.72 -28.48
N LYS A 227 -2.58 -23.36 -27.51
CA LYS A 227 -2.45 -22.15 -26.71
C LYS A 227 -2.46 -22.47 -25.23
N CYS A 228 -1.30 -22.30 -24.59
CA CYS A 228 -1.10 -22.68 -23.18
C CYS A 228 -1.51 -21.58 -22.20
N PHE A 229 -1.46 -20.32 -22.63
CA PHE A 229 -1.80 -19.11 -21.89
C PHE A 229 -2.42 -18.08 -22.82
N PRO A 230 -3.10 -17.06 -22.31
CA PRO A 230 -3.71 -16.03 -23.15
C PRO A 230 -2.64 -15.17 -23.81
N ASP A 231 -2.88 -14.74 -25.03
CA ASP A 231 -2.01 -13.81 -25.75
C ASP A 231 -2.11 -12.39 -25.18
N ILE A 232 -1.15 -11.53 -25.57
CA ILE A 232 -1.18 -10.11 -25.20
C ILE A 232 -2.52 -9.51 -25.64
N GLY A 233 -3.22 -8.89 -24.68
CA GLY A 233 -4.53 -8.28 -24.89
C GLY A 233 -5.72 -9.16 -24.51
N GLU A 234 -5.54 -10.45 -24.30
CA GLU A 234 -6.59 -11.36 -23.85
C GLU A 234 -6.68 -11.41 -22.31
N SER A 235 -7.84 -11.86 -21.78
CA SER A 235 -8.09 -12.02 -20.36
C SER A 235 -7.93 -13.46 -19.91
N THR A 236 -7.50 -13.65 -18.68
CA THR A 236 -7.52 -14.97 -18.01
C THR A 236 -8.90 -15.40 -17.59
N ASP A 237 -9.89 -14.52 -17.60
CA ASP A 237 -11.27 -14.80 -17.15
C ASP A 237 -11.96 -15.85 -18.04
N ASP A 238 -11.58 -15.93 -19.32
CA ASP A 238 -12.09 -16.93 -20.28
C ASP A 238 -11.82 -18.38 -19.81
N ALA A 239 -10.77 -18.57 -19.01
CA ALA A 239 -10.42 -19.88 -18.42
C ALA A 239 -10.57 -19.89 -16.88
N ASN A 240 -11.58 -19.16 -16.34
CA ASN A 240 -11.83 -19.06 -14.91
C ASN A 240 -10.60 -18.61 -14.09
N GLY A 241 -9.83 -17.69 -14.62
CA GLY A 241 -8.62 -17.16 -14.00
C GLY A 241 -7.41 -18.10 -14.05
N ILE A 242 -7.46 -19.21 -14.78
CA ILE A 242 -6.29 -20.09 -14.95
C ILE A 242 -5.39 -19.51 -16.04
N LEU A 243 -4.24 -18.96 -15.65
CA LEU A 243 -3.26 -18.42 -16.57
C LEU A 243 -2.56 -19.53 -17.39
N CYS A 244 -2.10 -20.55 -16.72
CA CYS A 244 -1.45 -21.72 -17.31
C CYS A 244 -1.60 -22.93 -16.40
N ALA A 245 -1.64 -24.11 -16.99
CA ALA A 245 -1.63 -25.36 -16.25
C ALA A 245 -0.61 -26.34 -16.87
N LEU A 246 0.20 -26.95 -16.03
CA LEU A 246 1.24 -27.90 -16.43
C LEU A 246 0.90 -29.30 -15.92
N ARG A 247 1.15 -30.30 -16.74
CA ARG A 247 1.08 -31.70 -16.38
C ARG A 247 2.46 -32.32 -16.48
N ARG A 248 2.87 -33.05 -15.45
CA ARG A 248 4.11 -33.82 -15.47
C ARG A 248 3.91 -35.17 -16.12
N GLN A 249 4.77 -35.48 -17.08
CA GLN A 249 4.80 -36.75 -17.69
C GLN A 249 5.52 -37.77 -16.74
N LYS A 250 4.79 -38.77 -16.26
CA LYS A 250 5.36 -39.85 -15.43
C LYS A 250 5.98 -40.91 -16.28
N LYS A 251 7.10 -41.53 -15.83
CA LYS A 251 7.80 -42.57 -16.57
C LYS A 251 6.89 -43.74 -16.90
N GLU A 252 5.95 -44.08 -16.01
CA GLU A 252 4.98 -45.14 -16.21
C GLU A 252 3.97 -44.82 -17.32
N GLU A 253 3.58 -43.56 -17.47
CA GLU A 253 2.69 -43.12 -18.54
C GLU A 253 3.34 -43.18 -19.92
N MET A 254 4.67 -42.99 -19.98
CA MET A 254 5.41 -43.15 -21.25
C MET A 254 5.34 -44.57 -21.82
N LEU A 255 5.14 -45.57 -20.97
CA LEU A 255 5.01 -46.98 -21.39
C LEU A 255 3.63 -47.26 -22.00
N PHE A 256 2.61 -46.55 -21.65
CA PHE A 256 1.21 -46.77 -22.03
C PHE A 256 0.65 -45.78 -23.02
N THR A 257 1.23 -44.59 -23.14
CA THR A 257 0.75 -43.53 -24.05
C THR A 257 1.83 -43.13 -25.05
N GLN A 258 1.62 -43.49 -26.29
CA GLN A 258 2.60 -43.28 -27.38
C GLN A 258 2.64 -41.84 -27.90
N SER A 259 1.85 -40.91 -27.36
CA SER A 259 1.77 -39.56 -27.91
C SER A 259 1.48 -38.53 -26.84
N ARG A 260 2.34 -37.48 -26.78
CA ARG A 260 2.10 -36.26 -25.98
C ARG A 260 0.73 -35.62 -26.27
N GLN A 261 0.23 -35.73 -27.50
CA GLN A 261 -1.09 -35.24 -27.91
C GLN A 261 -2.24 -35.86 -27.12
N ASN A 262 -2.16 -37.16 -26.78
CA ASN A 262 -3.19 -37.80 -25.99
C ASN A 262 -3.13 -37.37 -24.51
N LEU A 263 -1.96 -37.04 -24.00
CA LEU A 263 -1.77 -36.55 -22.63
C LEU A 263 -2.25 -35.13 -22.49
N SER A 264 -2.08 -34.27 -23.50
CA SER A 264 -2.57 -32.89 -23.47
C SER A 264 -4.08 -32.76 -23.47
N LYS A 265 -4.80 -33.79 -23.94
CA LYS A 265 -6.27 -33.87 -23.92
C LYS A 265 -6.82 -34.16 -22.51
N VAL A 266 -6.00 -34.66 -21.61
CA VAL A 266 -6.40 -34.95 -20.24
C VAL A 266 -6.23 -33.67 -19.40
N MET A 267 -7.34 -33.03 -19.05
CA MET A 267 -7.38 -31.76 -18.31
C MET A 267 -7.03 -31.89 -16.81
N ILE A 268 -6.19 -32.86 -16.47
CA ILE A 268 -5.65 -33.04 -15.11
C ILE A 268 -4.27 -32.39 -15.09
N SER A 269 -4.09 -31.41 -14.22
CA SER A 269 -2.82 -30.70 -14.04
C SER A 269 -2.16 -31.02 -12.72
N ASP A 270 -0.83 -31.06 -12.72
CA ASP A 270 -0.02 -31.13 -11.51
C ASP A 270 0.21 -29.74 -10.91
N ASP A 271 0.45 -28.76 -11.77
CA ASP A 271 0.64 -27.35 -11.38
C ASP A 271 -0.35 -26.45 -12.13
N LYS A 272 -0.91 -25.48 -11.40
CA LYS A 272 -1.80 -24.44 -11.94
C LYS A 272 -1.34 -23.06 -11.49
N TYR A 273 -1.29 -22.14 -12.43
CA TYR A 273 -1.03 -20.73 -12.18
C TYR A 273 -2.36 -19.97 -12.35
N ILE A 274 -2.83 -19.35 -11.27
CA ILE A 274 -4.14 -18.71 -11.23
C ILE A 274 -3.96 -17.22 -10.97
N THR A 275 -4.58 -16.41 -11.82
CA THR A 275 -4.65 -14.96 -11.68
C THR A 275 -5.77 -14.41 -12.54
N HIS A 276 -6.34 -13.28 -12.17
CA HIS A 276 -7.35 -12.56 -12.94
C HIS A 276 -6.73 -11.33 -13.59
N GLY A 277 -7.21 -10.97 -14.76
CA GLY A 277 -6.83 -9.76 -15.46
C GLY A 277 -6.42 -9.96 -16.91
N LYS A 278 -5.98 -8.87 -17.53
CA LYS A 278 -5.58 -8.79 -18.93
C LYS A 278 -4.08 -8.93 -19.08
N VAL A 279 -3.64 -9.80 -20.00
CA VAL A 279 -2.22 -9.96 -20.32
C VAL A 279 -1.74 -8.72 -21.10
N VAL A 280 -0.66 -8.11 -20.63
CA VAL A 280 -0.09 -6.88 -21.23
C VAL A 280 1.32 -7.09 -21.78
N ASP A 281 2.05 -8.06 -21.25
CA ASP A 281 3.39 -8.39 -21.72
C ASP A 281 3.73 -9.87 -21.47
N ILE A 282 4.52 -10.45 -22.38
CA ILE A 282 4.99 -11.82 -22.30
C ILE A 282 6.47 -11.85 -22.67
N ASP A 283 7.29 -12.31 -21.73
CA ASP A 283 8.71 -12.54 -21.92
C ASP A 283 9.01 -14.03 -21.80
N ILE A 284 9.66 -14.60 -22.82
CA ILE A 284 10.10 -16.00 -22.83
C ILE A 284 11.62 -16.05 -22.82
N TYR A 285 12.16 -16.84 -21.93
CA TYR A 285 13.59 -17.09 -21.79
C TYR A 285 13.84 -18.57 -22.06
N CYS A 286 14.60 -18.86 -23.10
CA CYS A 286 14.92 -20.21 -23.52
C CYS A 286 16.44 -20.43 -23.45
N ASN A 287 16.87 -21.47 -22.73
CA ASN A 287 18.28 -21.85 -22.67
C ASN A 287 18.66 -22.86 -23.75
N ASP A 288 17.68 -23.61 -24.28
CA ASP A 288 17.87 -24.62 -25.29
C ASP A 288 16.79 -24.49 -26.36
N ASN A 289 17.19 -24.03 -27.54
CA ASN A 289 16.27 -23.82 -28.66
C ASN A 289 15.72 -25.14 -29.24
N ASP A 290 16.38 -26.29 -28.99
CA ASP A 290 15.91 -27.59 -29.45
C ASP A 290 14.59 -28.00 -28.79
N ILE A 291 14.32 -27.51 -27.60
CA ILE A 291 13.04 -27.73 -26.91
C ILE A 291 11.88 -27.07 -27.66
N LEU A 292 12.11 -25.90 -28.24
CA LEU A 292 11.12 -25.18 -29.04
C LEU A 292 10.97 -25.76 -30.46
N ALA A 293 11.80 -26.71 -30.84
CA ALA A 293 11.74 -27.36 -32.15
C ALA A 293 10.50 -28.26 -32.34
N ASP A 294 9.93 -28.77 -31.23
CA ASP A 294 8.62 -29.47 -31.26
C ASP A 294 7.50 -28.44 -31.52
N SER A 295 7.22 -28.21 -32.77
CA SER A 295 6.44 -27.08 -33.28
C SER A 295 4.97 -27.05 -32.85
N TYR A 296 4.38 -28.17 -32.45
CA TYR A 296 2.96 -28.23 -32.14
C TYR A 296 2.63 -27.72 -30.72
N TYR A 297 3.35 -28.23 -29.70
CA TYR A 297 3.07 -27.89 -28.30
C TYR A 297 3.66 -26.55 -27.87
N PHE A 298 4.71 -26.13 -28.55
CA PHE A 298 5.49 -24.95 -28.23
C PHE A 298 5.39 -23.83 -29.29
N SER A 299 4.44 -23.93 -30.22
CA SER A 299 4.27 -22.94 -31.28
C SER A 299 4.07 -21.51 -30.75
N GLN A 300 3.27 -21.34 -29.68
CA GLN A 300 3.06 -20.05 -29.03
C GLN A 300 4.34 -19.54 -28.35
N LEU A 301 5.06 -20.43 -27.64
CA LEU A 301 6.32 -20.08 -27.00
C LEU A 301 7.39 -19.68 -28.00
N LYS A 302 7.49 -20.41 -29.11
CA LYS A 302 8.41 -20.10 -30.20
C LYS A 302 8.13 -18.73 -30.78
N PHE A 303 6.86 -18.43 -31.05
CA PHE A 303 6.45 -17.13 -31.56
C PHE A 303 6.94 -15.97 -30.70
N TYR A 304 6.67 -16.00 -29.39
CA TYR A 304 7.10 -14.94 -28.47
C TYR A 304 8.62 -14.88 -28.29
N ASN A 305 9.31 -16.02 -28.31
CA ASN A 305 10.77 -16.06 -28.26
C ASN A 305 11.38 -15.42 -29.52
N ASP A 306 10.88 -15.77 -30.71
CA ASP A 306 11.36 -15.23 -32.00
C ASP A 306 11.11 -13.72 -32.06
N GLU A 307 9.94 -13.23 -31.61
CA GLU A 307 9.62 -11.81 -31.53
C GLU A 307 10.55 -11.06 -30.58
N ARG A 308 10.92 -11.68 -29.46
CA ARG A 308 11.87 -11.10 -28.53
C ARG A 308 13.28 -11.04 -29.11
N ILE A 309 13.72 -12.09 -29.81
CA ILE A 309 15.00 -12.09 -30.50
C ILE A 309 15.03 -11.02 -31.57
N ARG A 310 13.97 -10.88 -32.36
CA ARG A 310 13.84 -9.84 -33.41
C ARG A 310 13.95 -8.43 -32.81
N PHE A 311 13.27 -8.17 -31.69
CA PHE A 311 13.35 -6.90 -30.98
C PHE A 311 14.77 -6.56 -30.52
N MET A 312 15.47 -7.54 -29.92
CA MET A 312 16.86 -7.35 -29.48
C MET A 312 17.81 -7.12 -30.64
N GLN A 313 17.61 -7.85 -31.77
CA GLN A 313 18.40 -7.68 -32.99
C GLN A 313 18.20 -6.27 -33.59
N GLU A 314 16.95 -5.79 -33.67
CA GLU A 314 16.65 -4.43 -34.13
C GLU A 314 17.34 -3.36 -33.32
N TYR A 315 17.38 -3.54 -31.97
CA TYR A 315 18.10 -2.61 -31.10
C TYR A 315 19.60 -2.64 -31.38
N VAL A 316 20.20 -3.82 -31.46
CA VAL A 316 21.64 -3.97 -31.73
C VAL A 316 22.01 -3.38 -33.11
N ASP A 317 21.20 -3.58 -34.13
CA ASP A 317 21.44 -3.08 -35.48
C ASP A 317 21.37 -1.54 -35.56
N LYS A 318 20.44 -0.92 -34.82
CA LYS A 318 20.29 0.56 -34.80
C LYS A 318 21.32 1.24 -33.89
N VAL A 319 21.65 0.65 -32.74
CA VAL A 319 22.54 1.26 -31.75
C VAL A 319 24.02 0.91 -31.99
N GLY A 320 24.30 -0.26 -32.54
CA GLY A 320 25.67 -0.75 -32.82
C GLY A 320 26.53 0.25 -33.57
N PRO A 321 26.07 0.77 -34.73
CA PRO A 321 26.84 1.77 -35.50
C PRO A 321 27.17 3.03 -34.71
N LEU A 322 26.29 3.48 -33.78
CA LEU A 322 26.53 4.65 -32.95
C LEU A 322 27.63 4.40 -31.92
N ILE A 323 27.65 3.20 -31.33
CA ILE A 323 28.68 2.83 -30.33
C ILE A 323 30.03 2.56 -31.00
N GLU A 324 30.04 1.85 -32.14
CA GLU A 324 31.23 1.47 -32.88
C GLU A 324 31.91 2.70 -33.53
N SER A 325 31.14 3.69 -33.93
CA SER A 325 31.64 4.97 -34.42
C SER A 325 32.09 5.92 -33.28
N HIS A 326 32.16 5.44 -32.06
CA HIS A 326 32.58 6.19 -30.88
C HIS A 326 31.78 7.46 -30.54
N TYR A 327 30.52 7.51 -30.95
CA TYR A 327 29.64 8.58 -30.48
C TYR A 327 29.44 8.53 -28.96
N LYS A 328 29.19 9.68 -28.38
CA LYS A 328 28.92 9.77 -26.96
C LYS A 328 27.53 9.20 -26.64
N CYS A 329 27.46 7.97 -26.13
CA CYS A 329 26.25 7.29 -25.73
C CYS A 329 26.11 7.23 -24.22
N SER A 330 24.88 7.26 -23.69
CA SER A 330 24.60 7.11 -22.27
C SER A 330 25.02 5.72 -21.75
N TYR A 331 25.13 5.60 -20.42
CA TYR A 331 25.47 4.33 -19.78
C TYR A 331 24.39 3.26 -20.05
N ASP A 332 23.13 3.64 -19.91
CA ASP A 332 22.01 2.72 -20.10
C ASP A 332 21.92 2.20 -21.52
N MET A 333 22.13 3.07 -22.50
CA MET A 333 22.17 2.68 -23.90
C MET A 333 23.29 1.65 -24.18
N LYS A 334 24.49 1.87 -23.64
CA LYS A 334 25.64 0.93 -23.78
C LYS A 334 25.39 -0.38 -23.06
N ARG A 335 24.82 -0.32 -21.86
CA ARG A 335 24.49 -1.51 -21.07
C ARG A 335 23.48 -2.39 -21.80
N LEU A 336 22.38 -1.83 -22.28
CA LEU A 336 21.37 -2.55 -23.05
C LEU A 336 21.96 -3.20 -24.31
N TYR A 337 22.80 -2.45 -25.04
CA TYR A 337 23.50 -2.99 -26.22
C TYR A 337 24.35 -4.21 -25.88
N THR A 338 25.14 -4.11 -24.81
CA THR A 338 26.00 -5.21 -24.36
C THR A 338 25.19 -6.41 -23.89
N ASP A 339 24.14 -6.19 -23.14
CA ASP A 339 23.25 -7.24 -22.64
C ASP A 339 22.56 -7.95 -23.80
N PHE A 340 22.00 -7.23 -24.77
CA PHE A 340 21.32 -7.82 -25.93
C PHE A 340 22.31 -8.57 -26.85
N LYS A 341 23.48 -8.00 -27.10
CA LYS A 341 24.52 -8.66 -27.91
C LYS A 341 24.99 -9.98 -27.26
N ASN A 342 25.15 -9.99 -25.93
CA ASN A 342 25.51 -11.19 -25.19
C ASN A 342 24.40 -12.26 -25.27
N ILE A 343 23.14 -11.87 -25.15
CA ILE A 343 22.00 -12.78 -25.25
C ILE A 343 21.93 -13.38 -26.67
N LEU A 344 22.03 -12.55 -27.70
CA LEU A 344 22.00 -12.99 -29.11
C LEU A 344 23.16 -13.93 -29.49
N SER A 345 24.30 -13.79 -28.78
CA SER A 345 25.45 -14.70 -28.95
C SER A 345 25.37 -16.01 -28.14
N GLY A 346 24.23 -16.32 -27.54
CA GLY A 346 24.02 -17.53 -26.75
C GLY A 346 24.32 -17.40 -25.25
N GLY A 347 24.40 -16.16 -24.73
CA GLY A 347 24.55 -15.89 -23.29
C GLY A 347 23.29 -16.21 -22.48
N GLN A 348 23.47 -16.41 -21.17
CA GLN A 348 22.34 -16.63 -20.25
C GLN A 348 21.48 -15.36 -20.09
N TYR A 349 20.17 -15.53 -20.10
CA TYR A 349 19.19 -14.46 -20.02
C TYR A 349 19.04 -13.83 -18.63
N LEU A 350 19.32 -14.58 -17.56
CA LEU A 350 19.11 -14.11 -16.18
C LEU A 350 20.34 -14.43 -15.34
N LYS A 351 20.99 -13.40 -14.81
CA LYS A 351 22.20 -13.53 -13.97
C LYS A 351 21.93 -14.24 -12.63
N ASP A 352 20.72 -14.13 -12.08
CA ASP A 352 20.42 -14.53 -10.70
C ASP A 352 19.51 -15.75 -10.57
N ASN A 353 18.89 -16.23 -11.65
CA ASN A 353 18.02 -17.40 -11.64
C ASN A 353 18.48 -18.44 -12.66
N VAL A 354 18.96 -19.56 -12.15
CA VAL A 354 19.23 -20.71 -12.99
C VAL A 354 17.90 -21.40 -13.27
N PHE A 355 17.53 -21.49 -14.54
CA PHE A 355 16.37 -22.28 -15.00
C PHE A 355 16.83 -23.33 -15.99
N SER A 356 16.14 -24.49 -16.00
CA SER A 356 16.63 -25.64 -16.79
C SER A 356 16.37 -25.48 -18.29
N ASN A 357 15.14 -25.15 -18.70
CA ASN A 357 14.76 -25.19 -20.12
C ASN A 357 14.11 -23.90 -20.60
N VAL A 358 12.86 -23.65 -20.21
CA VAL A 358 12.10 -22.47 -20.60
C VAL A 358 11.52 -21.81 -19.37
N MET A 359 11.77 -20.52 -19.23
CA MET A 359 11.11 -19.66 -18.24
C MET A 359 10.21 -18.69 -18.94
N ILE A 360 9.00 -18.54 -18.46
CA ILE A 360 7.98 -17.66 -18.98
C ILE A 360 7.64 -16.64 -17.90
N GLU A 361 7.67 -15.38 -18.25
CA GLU A 361 7.20 -14.29 -17.38
C GLU A 361 6.06 -13.55 -18.09
N ILE A 362 4.87 -13.61 -17.48
CA ILE A 362 3.67 -12.96 -18.03
C ILE A 362 3.28 -11.84 -17.09
N THR A 363 3.13 -10.64 -17.64
CA THR A 363 2.65 -9.48 -16.90
C THR A 363 1.17 -9.27 -17.17
N ILE A 364 0.41 -9.16 -16.08
CA ILE A 364 -1.05 -9.05 -16.08
C ILE A 364 -1.45 -7.79 -15.35
N VAL A 365 -2.39 -7.07 -15.92
CA VAL A 365 -3.00 -5.87 -15.33
C VAL A 365 -4.48 -6.15 -15.06
N GLU A 366 -4.90 -5.85 -13.84
CA GLU A 366 -6.29 -5.91 -13.39
C GLU A 366 -6.68 -4.56 -12.77
N GLU A 367 -7.86 -4.06 -13.08
CA GLU A 367 -8.44 -2.93 -12.37
C GLU A 367 -9.18 -3.45 -11.15
N SER A 368 -8.64 -3.18 -9.96
CA SER A 368 -9.17 -3.70 -8.71
C SER A 368 -9.96 -2.63 -7.96
N GLU A 369 -11.26 -2.82 -7.84
CA GLU A 369 -12.09 -2.05 -6.90
C GLU A 369 -11.75 -2.39 -5.45
N VAL A 370 -12.07 -1.48 -4.54
CA VAL A 370 -11.90 -1.73 -3.10
C VAL A 370 -12.88 -2.81 -2.63
N LYS A 371 -12.38 -3.75 -1.85
CA LYS A 371 -13.16 -4.86 -1.28
C LYS A 371 -13.26 -4.72 0.25
N LYS A 372 -14.24 -5.40 0.84
CA LYS A 372 -14.35 -5.52 2.30
C LYS A 372 -13.06 -6.10 2.89
N GLY A 373 -12.53 -5.44 3.91
CA GLY A 373 -11.25 -5.79 4.54
C GLY A 373 -10.03 -5.04 4.00
N ASP A 374 -10.17 -4.35 2.87
CA ASP A 374 -9.13 -3.44 2.39
C ASP A 374 -9.01 -2.21 3.29
N LYS A 375 -7.92 -1.50 3.18
CA LYS A 375 -7.67 -0.30 3.98
C LYS A 375 -7.62 0.94 3.12
N ILE A 376 -8.30 1.97 3.57
CA ILE A 376 -8.20 3.33 3.05
C ILE A 376 -7.73 4.27 4.15
N ALA A 377 -7.17 5.39 3.77
CA ALA A 377 -6.72 6.42 4.70
C ALA A 377 -7.04 7.82 4.17
N ASN A 378 -7.11 8.77 5.07
CA ASN A 378 -7.17 10.20 4.76
C ASN A 378 -5.81 10.86 4.98
N ARG A 379 -5.71 12.19 4.75
CA ARG A 379 -4.46 12.95 4.92
C ARG A 379 -4.08 13.30 6.36
N TYR A 380 -4.75 12.72 7.34
CA TYR A 380 -4.62 13.11 8.74
C TYR A 380 -4.16 11.96 9.65
N GLY A 381 -3.59 10.91 9.07
CA GLY A 381 -3.24 9.70 9.82
C GLY A 381 -4.47 8.90 10.27
N GLY A 382 -5.58 9.09 9.58
CA GLY A 382 -6.83 8.36 9.78
C GLY A 382 -6.90 7.17 8.83
N LYS A 383 -6.54 5.99 9.32
CA LYS A 383 -6.59 4.73 8.57
C LYS A 383 -7.69 3.84 9.10
N GLY A 384 -8.54 3.35 8.20
CA GLY A 384 -9.61 2.44 8.54
C GLY A 384 -9.71 1.24 7.62
N VAL A 385 -10.33 0.19 8.12
CA VAL A 385 -10.66 -1.02 7.38
C VAL A 385 -12.07 -0.87 6.81
N ILE A 386 -12.26 -1.20 5.55
CA ILE A 386 -13.60 -1.27 4.97
C ILE A 386 -14.37 -2.42 5.60
N SER A 387 -15.28 -2.10 6.49
CA SER A 387 -16.11 -3.05 7.21
C SER A 387 -17.31 -3.49 6.38
N CYS A 388 -17.85 -2.56 5.58
CA CYS A 388 -19.03 -2.82 4.73
C CYS A 388 -19.00 -1.92 3.49
N ILE A 389 -19.44 -2.47 2.36
CA ILE A 389 -19.73 -1.73 1.13
C ILE A 389 -21.23 -1.82 0.90
N LEU A 390 -21.89 -0.67 0.90
CA LEU A 390 -23.34 -0.59 0.73
C LEU A 390 -23.70 -0.13 -0.69
N PRO A 391 -24.82 -0.58 -1.25
CA PRO A 391 -25.42 0.06 -2.42
C PRO A 391 -25.62 1.56 -2.16
N ASP A 392 -25.48 2.38 -3.18
CA ASP A 392 -25.58 3.84 -3.02
C ASP A 392 -26.93 4.27 -2.42
N GLU A 393 -28.03 3.55 -2.75
CA GLU A 393 -29.36 3.81 -2.20
C GLU A 393 -29.45 3.57 -0.69
N MET A 394 -28.55 2.73 -0.16
CA MET A 394 -28.49 2.38 1.27
C MET A 394 -27.62 3.34 2.08
N MET A 395 -26.96 4.29 1.42
CA MET A 395 -26.15 5.31 2.09
C MET A 395 -27.03 6.45 2.62
N PRO A 396 -26.62 7.11 3.72
CA PRO A 396 -27.34 8.25 4.30
C PRO A 396 -27.62 9.35 3.28
N LEU A 397 -28.84 9.82 3.24
CA LEU A 397 -29.34 10.82 2.31
C LEU A 397 -29.64 12.14 3.05
N ALA A 398 -28.99 13.22 2.64
CA ALA A 398 -29.26 14.56 3.13
C ALA A 398 -30.52 15.17 2.46
N ASN A 399 -31.13 16.16 3.11
CA ASN A 399 -32.31 16.85 2.61
C ASN A 399 -32.08 17.65 1.31
N ASN A 400 -30.83 17.92 0.94
CA ASN A 400 -30.46 18.50 -0.36
C ASN A 400 -30.31 17.48 -1.50
N GLY A 401 -30.58 16.20 -1.24
CA GLY A 401 -30.45 15.12 -2.20
C GLY A 401 -29.05 14.49 -2.32
N ARG A 402 -28.06 15.02 -1.64
CA ARG A 402 -26.71 14.44 -1.62
C ARG A 402 -26.66 13.21 -0.72
N ARG A 403 -25.97 12.17 -1.15
CA ARG A 403 -25.72 10.97 -0.37
C ARG A 403 -24.30 10.95 0.19
N ALA A 404 -24.15 10.41 1.38
CA ALA A 404 -22.82 10.11 1.90
C ALA A 404 -22.17 8.98 1.07
N GLU A 405 -20.88 9.11 0.81
CA GLU A 405 -20.06 8.06 0.17
C GLU A 405 -19.23 7.30 1.20
N VAL A 406 -18.95 7.94 2.36
CA VAL A 406 -18.23 7.33 3.49
C VAL A 406 -18.91 7.67 4.80
N ILE A 407 -19.04 6.68 5.67
CA ILE A 407 -19.52 6.85 7.04
C ILE A 407 -18.36 6.56 8.00
N LEU A 408 -18.10 7.50 8.88
CA LEU A 408 -17.01 7.49 9.84
C LEU A 408 -17.55 7.57 11.27
N ASN A 409 -16.83 6.97 12.23
CA ASN A 409 -17.18 7.06 13.64
C ASN A 409 -16.58 8.34 14.27
N SER A 410 -17.45 9.20 14.79
CA SER A 410 -17.03 10.45 15.45
C SER A 410 -16.19 10.23 16.73
N SER A 411 -16.49 9.17 17.48
CA SER A 411 -15.78 8.88 18.73
C SER A 411 -14.32 8.48 18.49
N THR A 412 -14.05 7.75 17.42
CA THR A 412 -12.70 7.35 17.04
C THR A 412 -11.83 8.55 16.69
N THR A 413 -12.38 9.52 15.97
CA THR A 413 -11.68 10.74 15.58
C THR A 413 -11.18 11.54 16.78
N LEU A 414 -12.05 11.75 17.77
CA LEU A 414 -11.71 12.48 18.99
C LEU A 414 -10.72 11.69 19.87
N GLY A 415 -10.97 10.41 20.07
CA GLY A 415 -10.11 9.55 20.89
C GLY A 415 -8.69 9.38 20.34
N ARG A 416 -8.50 9.61 19.05
CA ARG A 416 -7.19 9.51 18.37
C ARG A 416 -6.53 10.87 18.10
N GLU A 417 -7.10 11.97 18.61
CA GLU A 417 -6.58 13.34 18.42
C GLU A 417 -6.38 13.70 16.93
N ASN A 418 -7.32 13.27 16.09
CA ASN A 418 -7.28 13.45 14.64
C ASN A 418 -8.31 14.48 14.19
N THR A 419 -8.25 15.68 14.77
CA THR A 419 -9.28 16.72 14.57
C THR A 419 -9.17 17.45 13.23
N SER A 420 -8.00 17.41 12.59
CA SER A 420 -7.81 18.04 11.27
C SER A 420 -8.75 17.48 10.19
N GLN A 421 -9.11 16.18 10.28
CA GLN A 421 -10.08 15.62 9.34
C GLN A 421 -11.48 16.23 9.48
N LEU A 422 -11.88 16.64 10.69
CA LEU A 422 -13.13 17.37 10.91
C LEU A 422 -13.05 18.77 10.28
N SER A 423 -11.90 19.43 10.40
CA SER A 423 -11.67 20.74 9.79
C SER A 423 -11.83 20.70 8.27
N GLU A 424 -11.33 19.66 7.61
CA GLU A 424 -11.54 19.47 6.16
C GLU A 424 -13.01 19.28 5.82
N THR A 425 -13.72 18.40 6.54
CA THR A 425 -15.16 18.18 6.32
C THR A 425 -15.98 19.45 6.52
N ILE A 426 -15.71 20.21 7.60
CA ILE A 426 -16.42 21.44 7.91
C ILE A 426 -16.14 22.52 6.86
N THR A 427 -14.90 22.66 6.41
CA THR A 427 -14.54 23.63 5.37
C THR A 427 -15.25 23.31 4.05
N ASN A 428 -15.27 22.05 3.63
CA ASN A 428 -15.98 21.63 2.42
C ASN A 428 -17.52 21.72 2.59
N PHE A 429 -18.04 21.45 3.79
CA PHE A 429 -19.45 21.71 4.09
C PHE A 429 -19.81 23.18 3.90
N PHE A 430 -18.99 24.13 4.37
CA PHE A 430 -19.23 25.56 4.15
C PHE A 430 -19.17 25.93 2.66
N GLY A 431 -18.17 25.42 1.94
CA GLY A 431 -18.07 25.62 0.50
C GLY A 431 -19.29 25.12 -0.25
N ASN A 432 -19.79 23.94 0.11
CA ASN A 432 -21.00 23.37 -0.46
C ASN A 432 -22.24 24.21 -0.15
N LYS A 433 -22.37 24.72 1.07
CA LYS A 433 -23.49 25.62 1.46
C LYS A 433 -23.46 26.92 0.72
N ILE A 434 -22.28 27.50 0.47
CA ILE A 434 -22.14 28.71 -0.35
C ILE A 434 -22.55 28.40 -1.79
N ALA A 435 -22.13 27.33 -2.37
CA ALA A 435 -22.54 26.92 -3.70
C ALA A 435 -24.06 26.67 -3.81
N GLU A 436 -24.66 25.98 -2.85
CA GLU A 436 -26.10 25.76 -2.77
C GLU A 436 -26.86 27.10 -2.70
N HIS A 437 -26.35 28.04 -1.89
CA HIS A 437 -26.95 29.38 -1.79
C HIS A 437 -26.87 30.13 -3.13
N VAL A 438 -25.72 30.15 -3.79
CA VAL A 438 -25.54 30.77 -5.11
C VAL A 438 -26.50 30.19 -6.13
N TYR A 439 -26.67 28.86 -6.18
CA TYR A 439 -27.61 28.23 -7.10
C TYR A 439 -29.10 28.48 -6.75
N SER A 440 -29.41 28.85 -5.53
CA SER A 440 -30.78 29.21 -5.12
C SER A 440 -31.17 30.61 -5.51
N LEU A 441 -30.23 31.46 -5.96
CA LEU A 441 -30.49 32.84 -6.36
C LEU A 441 -31.24 32.89 -7.69
N PRO A 442 -32.26 33.75 -7.84
CA PRO A 442 -32.99 33.92 -9.10
C PRO A 442 -32.12 34.43 -10.25
N HIS A 443 -31.16 35.27 -9.93
CA HIS A 443 -30.15 35.81 -10.84
C HIS A 443 -28.79 35.81 -10.18
N MET A 444 -27.76 35.46 -10.95
CA MET A 444 -26.40 35.47 -10.49
C MET A 444 -25.82 36.91 -10.64
N ASP A 445 -25.94 37.70 -9.60
CA ASP A 445 -25.28 39.00 -9.55
C ASP A 445 -23.79 38.83 -9.31
N LEU A 446 -22.97 39.24 -10.28
CA LEU A 446 -21.52 39.08 -10.26
C LEU A 446 -20.89 39.64 -8.98
N ASN A 447 -21.23 40.86 -8.62
CA ASN A 447 -20.63 41.53 -7.46
C ASN A 447 -20.97 40.80 -6.15
N TYR A 448 -22.22 40.37 -6.02
CA TYR A 448 -22.64 39.61 -4.84
C TYR A 448 -21.93 38.25 -4.73
N VAL A 449 -21.91 37.51 -5.82
CA VAL A 449 -21.31 36.17 -5.86
C VAL A 449 -19.79 36.21 -5.67
N MET A 450 -19.13 37.20 -6.29
CA MET A 450 -17.71 37.43 -6.11
C MET A 450 -17.39 37.80 -4.65
N ASN A 451 -18.14 38.67 -4.03
CA ASN A 451 -17.95 39.02 -2.61
C ASN A 451 -18.15 37.78 -1.69
N LEU A 452 -19.16 36.94 -1.94
CA LEU A 452 -19.34 35.70 -1.17
C LEU A 452 -18.11 34.81 -1.25
N TYR A 453 -17.58 34.63 -2.45
CA TYR A 453 -16.41 33.76 -2.69
C TYR A 453 -15.16 34.37 -2.05
N ILE A 454 -14.87 35.64 -2.29
CA ILE A 454 -13.68 36.32 -1.76
C ILE A 454 -13.72 36.43 -0.24
N ASP A 455 -14.86 36.80 0.36
CA ASP A 455 -15.00 36.84 1.81
C ASP A 455 -14.77 35.47 2.46
N PHE A 456 -15.27 34.38 1.84
CA PHE A 456 -15.03 33.06 2.31
C PHE A 456 -13.53 32.71 2.30
N LEU A 457 -12.83 33.04 1.21
CA LEU A 457 -11.39 32.84 1.10
C LEU A 457 -10.61 33.68 2.10
N LYS A 458 -10.91 34.97 2.23
CA LYS A 458 -10.23 35.91 3.16
C LYS A 458 -10.39 35.51 4.62
N ILE A 459 -11.55 34.97 5.01
CA ILE A 459 -11.73 34.49 6.40
C ILE A 459 -10.85 33.27 6.65
N LEU A 460 -10.72 32.37 5.69
CA LEU A 460 -9.85 31.18 5.82
C LEU A 460 -8.37 31.55 5.71
N ASP A 461 -8.03 32.30 4.69
CA ASP A 461 -6.67 32.74 4.38
C ASP A 461 -6.73 34.11 3.67
N GLU A 462 -6.27 35.15 4.36
CA GLU A 462 -6.34 36.55 3.85
C GLU A 462 -5.45 36.72 2.62
N GLU A 463 -4.26 36.11 2.61
CA GLU A 463 -3.35 36.16 1.46
C GLU A 463 -3.98 35.48 0.23
N LEU A 464 -4.58 34.32 0.41
CA LEU A 464 -5.26 33.58 -0.67
C LEU A 464 -6.45 34.40 -1.21
N GLY A 465 -7.26 34.93 -0.33
CA GLY A 465 -8.44 35.73 -0.73
C GLY A 465 -8.05 36.98 -1.48
N THR A 466 -7.02 37.72 -1.02
CA THR A 466 -6.53 38.92 -1.70
C THR A 466 -5.94 38.60 -3.07
N ALA A 467 -5.11 37.56 -3.15
CA ALA A 467 -4.53 37.13 -4.43
C ALA A 467 -5.58 36.68 -5.45
N MET A 468 -6.67 36.05 -4.99
CA MET A 468 -7.77 35.65 -5.85
C MET A 468 -8.60 36.86 -6.32
N GLU A 469 -8.82 37.82 -5.45
CA GLU A 469 -9.50 39.06 -5.82
C GLU A 469 -8.71 39.84 -6.90
N GLU A 470 -7.39 40.02 -6.69
CA GLU A 470 -6.50 40.64 -7.66
C GLU A 470 -6.48 39.91 -9.00
N TYR A 471 -6.52 38.57 -8.94
CA TYR A 471 -6.55 37.71 -10.14
C TYR A 471 -7.86 37.89 -10.91
N LEU A 472 -9.01 37.88 -10.24
CA LEU A 472 -10.32 38.04 -10.88
C LEU A 472 -10.49 39.40 -11.50
N LEU A 473 -9.98 40.46 -10.88
CA LEU A 473 -10.05 41.82 -11.40
C LEU A 473 -9.30 42.04 -12.73
N GLN A 474 -8.47 41.07 -13.17
CA GLN A 474 -7.79 41.13 -14.46
C GLN A 474 -8.65 40.66 -15.63
N PHE A 475 -9.81 40.06 -15.37
CA PHE A 475 -10.71 39.52 -16.38
C PHE A 475 -11.92 40.39 -16.62
N ASP A 476 -12.51 40.27 -17.80
CA ASP A 476 -13.78 40.93 -18.11
C ASP A 476 -14.94 40.32 -17.27
N PRO A 477 -16.02 41.09 -17.03
CA PRO A 477 -17.12 40.62 -16.20
C PRO A 477 -17.79 39.31 -16.64
N GLU A 478 -17.81 39.01 -17.95
CA GLU A 478 -18.33 37.73 -18.48
C GLU A 478 -17.43 36.58 -18.10
N ASP A 479 -16.11 36.71 -18.28
CA ASP A 479 -15.13 35.73 -17.90
C ASP A 479 -15.09 35.48 -16.38
N GLN A 480 -15.26 36.56 -15.57
CA GLN A 480 -15.39 36.43 -14.12
C GLN A 480 -16.59 35.57 -13.73
N LEU A 481 -17.73 35.81 -14.38
CA LEU A 481 -18.97 35.07 -14.11
C LEU A 481 -18.84 33.61 -14.50
N ASP A 482 -18.28 33.34 -15.65
CA ASP A 482 -18.02 31.98 -16.13
C ASP A 482 -17.05 31.24 -15.20
N PHE A 483 -15.99 31.90 -14.76
CA PHE A 483 -15.06 31.33 -13.79
C PHE A 483 -15.78 30.99 -12.47
N LEU A 484 -16.53 31.90 -11.89
CA LEU A 484 -17.26 31.68 -10.64
C LEU A 484 -18.32 30.59 -10.79
N SER A 485 -19.04 30.56 -11.92
CA SER A 485 -20.00 29.50 -12.23
C SER A 485 -19.32 28.13 -12.23
N ASN A 486 -18.15 27.98 -12.87
CA ASN A 486 -17.38 26.77 -12.90
C ASN A 486 -16.86 26.37 -11.51
N VAL A 487 -16.38 27.34 -10.72
CA VAL A 487 -15.91 27.08 -9.33
C VAL A 487 -17.03 26.49 -8.46
N PHE A 488 -18.24 27.07 -8.53
CA PHE A 488 -19.36 26.56 -7.74
C PHE A 488 -19.89 25.22 -8.28
N LYS A 489 -19.86 25.01 -9.59
CA LYS A 489 -20.28 23.76 -10.22
C LYS A 489 -19.34 22.59 -9.86
N GLU A 490 -18.05 22.81 -9.98
CA GLU A 490 -17.04 21.81 -9.66
C GLU A 490 -16.79 21.68 -8.15
N GLY A 491 -17.17 22.69 -7.36
CA GLY A 491 -16.89 22.87 -5.95
C GLY A 491 -15.62 23.67 -5.68
N ILE A 492 -15.66 24.44 -4.61
CA ILE A 492 -14.57 25.33 -4.22
C ILE A 492 -13.33 24.52 -3.89
N ARG A 493 -12.21 24.88 -4.53
CA ARG A 493 -10.88 24.34 -4.22
C ARG A 493 -10.06 25.37 -3.48
N LEU A 494 -9.38 24.94 -2.43
CA LEU A 494 -8.60 25.78 -1.54
C LEU A 494 -7.15 25.31 -1.50
N SER A 495 -6.23 26.26 -1.41
CA SER A 495 -4.81 26.00 -1.15
C SER A 495 -4.43 26.71 0.15
N LEU A 496 -4.39 25.95 1.25
CA LEU A 496 -4.18 26.50 2.59
C LEU A 496 -2.77 26.17 3.08
N ASN A 497 -1.94 27.19 3.26
CA ASN A 497 -0.56 26.99 3.70
C ASN A 497 -0.52 26.43 5.13
N PRO A 498 0.03 25.21 5.36
CA PRO A 498 0.02 24.56 6.66
C PRO A 498 0.99 25.18 7.66
N ILE A 499 1.88 26.05 7.22
CA ILE A 499 2.90 26.71 8.05
C ILE A 499 2.42 28.06 8.56
N SER A 500 2.00 28.92 7.64
CA SER A 500 1.64 30.31 7.96
C SER A 500 0.20 30.46 8.39
N ASN A 501 -0.66 29.48 8.10
CA ASN A 501 -2.09 29.57 8.33
C ASN A 501 -2.58 28.51 9.33
N THR A 502 -2.74 28.93 10.58
CA THR A 502 -3.39 28.10 11.61
C THR A 502 -4.90 28.36 11.57
N ILE A 503 -5.64 27.42 10.97
CA ILE A 503 -7.09 27.50 10.95
C ILE A 503 -7.63 26.86 12.24
N GLY A 504 -8.08 27.70 13.15
CA GLY A 504 -8.73 27.33 14.39
C GLY A 504 -10.26 27.41 14.32
N VAL A 505 -10.90 27.10 15.42
CA VAL A 505 -12.37 27.17 15.58
C VAL A 505 -12.90 28.60 15.40
N ASP A 506 -12.09 29.59 15.72
CA ASP A 506 -12.39 31.03 15.55
C ASP A 506 -12.72 31.37 14.10
N LYS A 507 -11.99 30.87 13.11
CA LYS A 507 -12.26 31.09 11.70
C LYS A 507 -13.59 30.43 11.27
N PHE A 508 -13.88 29.25 11.74
CA PHE A 508 -15.17 28.58 11.48
C PHE A 508 -16.35 29.35 12.11
N LEU A 509 -16.15 29.91 13.29
CA LEU A 509 -17.17 30.80 13.91
C LEU A 509 -17.32 32.09 13.14
N ALA A 510 -16.24 32.65 12.60
CA ALA A 510 -16.30 33.86 11.75
C ALA A 510 -17.09 33.59 10.45
N ILE A 511 -16.87 32.42 9.79
CA ILE A 511 -17.65 32.00 8.61
C ILE A 511 -19.14 31.90 8.97
N ARG A 512 -19.49 31.24 10.07
CA ARG A 512 -20.89 31.13 10.53
C ARG A 512 -21.52 32.49 10.90
N LYS A 513 -20.72 33.43 11.34
CA LYS A 513 -21.18 34.80 11.62
C LYS A 513 -21.40 35.59 10.34
N ARG A 514 -20.51 35.43 9.35
CA ARG A 514 -20.59 36.15 8.07
C ARG A 514 -21.71 35.64 7.17
N PHE A 515 -21.88 34.30 7.11
CA PHE A 515 -22.83 33.63 6.23
C PHE A 515 -23.90 32.93 7.07
N GLU A 516 -25.10 33.48 7.13
CA GLU A 516 -26.14 32.94 7.99
C GLU A 516 -26.68 31.59 7.52
N PHE A 517 -26.73 31.36 6.20
CA PHE A 517 -27.22 30.13 5.60
C PHE A 517 -26.30 28.89 5.87
N VAL A 518 -25.02 29.07 6.21
CA VAL A 518 -24.14 27.94 6.57
C VAL A 518 -24.41 27.39 7.98
N LYS A 519 -25.24 28.09 8.79
CA LYS A 519 -25.66 27.60 10.10
C LYS A 519 -26.65 26.43 9.98
N GLU A 520 -27.34 26.34 8.85
CA GLU A 520 -28.32 25.28 8.63
C GLU A 520 -27.64 23.97 8.28
N LEU A 521 -27.68 23.04 9.22
CA LEU A 521 -27.16 21.68 9.06
C LEU A 521 -28.15 20.82 8.28
N TYR A 522 -27.64 19.75 7.64
CA TYR A 522 -28.47 18.83 6.89
C TYR A 522 -29.28 17.90 7.78
N GLU A 523 -30.56 17.74 7.45
CA GLU A 523 -31.37 16.65 7.94
C GLU A 523 -31.00 15.38 7.15
N VAL A 524 -30.50 14.36 7.85
CA VAL A 524 -30.01 13.15 7.22
C VAL A 524 -30.95 11.99 7.49
N LYS A 525 -31.36 11.29 6.43
CA LYS A 525 -32.19 10.08 6.47
C LYS A 525 -31.32 8.86 6.23
N VAL A 526 -31.41 7.90 7.14
CA VAL A 526 -30.66 6.65 7.08
C VAL A 526 -31.60 5.51 6.71
N PRO A 527 -31.33 4.74 5.64
CA PRO A 527 -32.11 3.56 5.32
C PRO A 527 -31.91 2.49 6.38
N GLN A 528 -32.98 1.90 6.86
CA GLN A 528 -32.97 0.77 7.79
C GLN A 528 -33.89 -0.34 7.26
N ILE A 529 -33.47 -1.58 7.47
CA ILE A 529 -34.30 -2.75 7.17
C ILE A 529 -35.20 -2.98 8.37
N GLY A 530 -36.51 -2.88 8.17
CA GLY A 530 -37.49 -3.21 9.20
C GLY A 530 -37.55 -4.73 9.46
N SER A 531 -38.20 -5.12 10.55
CA SER A 531 -38.45 -6.55 10.86
C SER A 531 -39.26 -7.30 9.79
N ASP A 532 -39.95 -6.56 8.93
CA ASP A 532 -40.71 -7.04 7.77
C ASP A 532 -39.84 -7.17 6.50
N GLY A 533 -38.53 -6.94 6.57
CA GLY A 533 -37.60 -6.97 5.44
C GLY A 533 -37.71 -5.76 4.49
N ARG A 534 -38.56 -4.78 4.79
CA ARG A 534 -38.73 -3.59 3.95
C ARG A 534 -37.78 -2.45 4.39
N TYR A 535 -37.27 -1.71 3.41
CA TYR A 535 -36.48 -0.53 3.68
C TYR A 535 -37.37 0.62 4.14
N ARG A 536 -36.96 1.26 5.23
CA ARG A 536 -37.58 2.50 5.75
C ARG A 536 -36.49 3.50 6.01
N TYR A 537 -36.75 4.76 5.67
CA TYR A 537 -35.87 5.87 6.01
C TYR A 537 -36.18 6.35 7.42
N VAL A 538 -35.15 6.34 8.28
CA VAL A 538 -35.21 6.89 9.62
C VAL A 538 -34.38 8.16 9.65
N THR A 539 -34.99 9.26 10.08
CA THR A 539 -34.28 10.53 10.23
C THR A 539 -33.33 10.47 11.42
N ALA A 540 -32.09 10.92 11.21
CA ALA A 540 -31.11 11.02 12.29
C ALA A 540 -31.62 11.97 13.40
N ARG A 541 -31.31 11.63 14.66
CA ARG A 541 -31.80 12.41 15.81
C ARG A 541 -31.32 13.87 15.81
N ARG A 542 -30.20 14.14 15.18
CA ARG A 542 -29.62 15.48 15.04
C ARG A 542 -29.34 15.77 13.59
N LYS A 543 -29.44 17.01 13.21
CA LYS A 543 -28.92 17.51 11.93
C LYS A 543 -27.41 17.38 11.93
N LEU A 544 -26.81 17.05 10.78
CA LEU A 544 -25.40 16.72 10.63
C LEU A 544 -24.73 17.62 9.59
N GLU A 545 -23.43 17.80 9.76
CA GLU A 545 -22.55 18.35 8.74
C GLU A 545 -22.13 17.22 7.80
N MET A 546 -22.18 17.48 6.50
CA MET A 546 -21.68 16.57 5.47
C MET A 546 -20.79 17.38 4.54
N GLY A 547 -19.57 16.91 4.36
CA GLY A 547 -18.58 17.54 3.48
C GLY A 547 -17.60 16.52 2.97
N GLU A 548 -16.95 16.84 1.87
CA GLU A 548 -15.96 15.97 1.27
C GLU A 548 -14.70 15.89 2.14
N GLN A 549 -14.08 14.72 2.13
CA GLN A 549 -12.71 14.48 2.57
C GLN A 549 -11.92 13.77 1.47
N TYR A 550 -10.63 13.98 1.46
CA TYR A 550 -9.73 13.36 0.51
C TYR A 550 -9.18 12.04 1.02
N PHE A 551 -9.48 10.96 0.31
CA PHE A 551 -9.08 9.60 0.64
C PHE A 551 -8.20 8.99 -0.43
N TRP A 552 -7.33 8.08 -0.01
CA TRP A 552 -6.58 7.19 -0.87
C TRP A 552 -6.62 5.74 -0.39
N ARG A 553 -6.35 4.83 -1.30
CA ARG A 553 -6.25 3.40 -1.01
C ARG A 553 -4.83 3.07 -0.56
N LEU A 554 -4.71 2.15 0.40
CA LEU A 554 -3.44 1.65 0.88
C LEU A 554 -3.12 0.27 0.27
N LYS A 555 -1.83 -0.06 0.16
CA LYS A 555 -1.35 -1.36 -0.33
C LYS A 555 -1.76 -2.56 0.53
N GLN A 556 -2.37 -2.34 1.69
CA GLN A 556 -2.83 -3.39 2.58
C GLN A 556 -4.25 -3.83 2.20
N TYR A 557 -4.39 -4.87 1.41
CA TYR A 557 -5.68 -5.42 1.02
C TYR A 557 -5.91 -6.82 1.59
N ALA A 558 -7.20 -7.21 1.71
CA ALA A 558 -7.61 -8.39 2.46
C ALA A 558 -7.06 -9.70 1.88
N GLU A 559 -7.05 -9.84 0.56
CA GLU A 559 -6.60 -11.07 -0.12
C GLU A 559 -5.14 -11.41 0.19
N GLU A 560 -4.26 -10.40 0.34
CA GLU A 560 -2.86 -10.62 0.70
C GLU A 560 -2.62 -10.93 2.17
N LYS A 561 -3.60 -10.66 3.02
CA LYS A 561 -3.55 -10.99 4.45
C LYS A 561 -3.97 -12.42 4.74
N PHE A 562 -4.69 -13.05 3.81
CA PHE A 562 -5.06 -14.46 3.95
C PHE A 562 -3.83 -15.34 3.79
N SER A 563 -3.63 -16.26 4.72
CA SER A 563 -2.46 -17.13 4.76
C SER A 563 -2.87 -18.56 5.05
N VAL A 564 -2.43 -19.49 4.20
CA VAL A 564 -2.61 -20.93 4.37
C VAL A 564 -1.26 -21.59 4.39
N VAL A 565 -1.00 -22.40 5.41
CA VAL A 565 0.26 -23.12 5.57
C VAL A 565 -0.03 -24.60 5.76
N SER A 566 0.66 -25.47 5.01
CA SER A 566 0.61 -26.89 5.24
C SER A 566 1.46 -27.27 6.46
N LEU A 567 1.13 -28.38 7.11
CA LEU A 567 1.92 -28.93 8.23
C LEU A 567 3.37 -29.27 7.84
N SER A 568 3.62 -29.50 6.55
CA SER A 568 4.93 -29.82 5.99
C SER A 568 5.77 -28.61 5.59
N ALA A 569 5.26 -27.38 5.73
CA ALA A 569 5.97 -26.16 5.36
C ALA A 569 7.08 -25.79 6.37
N THR A 570 8.06 -26.68 6.50
CA THR A 570 9.24 -26.47 7.34
C THR A 570 10.50 -26.48 6.48
N ASN A 571 11.53 -25.73 6.92
CA ASN A 571 12.85 -25.81 6.30
C ASN A 571 13.59 -27.10 6.73
N LEU A 572 14.78 -27.34 6.16
CA LEU A 572 15.64 -28.49 6.52
C LEU A 572 15.98 -28.58 8.02
N LYS A 573 15.84 -27.48 8.76
CA LYS A 573 16.03 -27.40 10.21
C LYS A 573 14.75 -27.64 11.02
N ASN A 574 13.67 -28.07 10.38
CA ASN A 574 12.33 -28.19 10.97
C ASN A 574 11.80 -26.90 11.61
N GLU A 575 12.21 -25.75 11.08
CA GLU A 575 11.68 -24.47 11.47
C GLU A 575 10.59 -24.04 10.47
N ASN A 576 9.55 -23.39 10.93
CA ASN A 576 8.55 -22.81 10.04
C ASN A 576 9.22 -21.78 9.14
N THR A 577 9.03 -21.89 7.84
CA THR A 577 9.62 -20.96 6.88
C THR A 577 9.06 -19.57 7.12
N ARG A 578 9.97 -18.62 7.42
CA ARG A 578 9.63 -17.20 7.66
C ARG A 578 9.83 -16.32 6.43
N ASN A 579 10.29 -16.90 5.32
CA ASN A 579 10.61 -16.13 4.13
C ASN A 579 9.33 -15.62 3.44
N ASN A 580 9.05 -14.33 3.63
CA ASN A 580 7.98 -13.62 2.94
C ASN A 580 8.31 -13.31 1.48
N SER A 581 9.53 -13.58 1.02
CA SER A 581 10.06 -13.05 -0.22
C SER A 581 9.68 -13.83 -1.48
N LYS A 582 9.09 -15.00 -1.36
CA LYS A 582 8.66 -15.77 -2.54
C LYS A 582 7.22 -16.22 -2.35
N ARG A 583 6.28 -15.50 -2.96
CA ARG A 583 4.97 -16.06 -3.27
C ARG A 583 5.18 -17.38 -4.00
N SER A 584 4.57 -18.45 -3.51
CA SER A 584 4.43 -19.62 -4.35
C SER A 584 3.47 -19.25 -5.46
N TYR A 585 3.97 -19.15 -6.67
CA TYR A 585 3.13 -18.93 -7.86
C TYR A 585 2.13 -20.06 -8.10
N LYS A 586 2.34 -21.20 -7.45
CA LYS A 586 1.46 -22.37 -7.54
C LYS A 586 0.14 -22.18 -6.79
N THR A 587 0.18 -21.43 -5.69
CA THR A 587 -1.02 -21.10 -4.90
C THR A 587 -0.93 -19.67 -4.41
N PRO A 588 -1.75 -18.75 -4.93
CA PRO A 588 -1.68 -17.32 -4.59
C PRO A 588 -1.89 -17.04 -3.10
N TYR A 589 -2.49 -17.96 -2.38
CA TYR A 589 -2.77 -17.86 -0.94
C TYR A 589 -1.76 -18.61 -0.05
N ALA A 590 -0.84 -19.40 -0.62
CA ALA A 590 0.17 -20.09 0.18
C ALA A 590 1.23 -19.10 0.64
N LYS A 591 1.16 -18.74 1.91
CA LYS A 591 2.14 -17.89 2.59
C LYS A 591 2.83 -18.66 3.69
N THR A 592 3.94 -18.12 4.16
CA THR A 592 4.62 -18.63 5.36
C THR A 592 3.74 -18.46 6.61
N SER A 593 4.06 -19.21 7.66
CA SER A 593 3.33 -19.15 8.93
C SER A 593 3.17 -17.73 9.46
N VAL A 594 1.99 -17.43 9.96
CA VAL A 594 1.68 -16.15 10.61
C VAL A 594 2.30 -16.13 12.01
N ARG A 595 2.80 -14.97 12.42
CA ARG A 595 3.29 -14.77 13.78
C ARG A 595 2.14 -14.39 14.71
N PHE A 596 2.21 -14.86 15.95
CA PHE A 596 1.44 -14.29 17.02
C PHE A 596 1.96 -12.88 17.33
N GLY A 597 1.06 -11.89 17.31
CA GLY A 597 1.39 -10.52 17.67
C GLY A 597 1.30 -10.29 19.19
N ASN A 598 1.58 -9.05 19.59
CA ASN A 598 1.51 -8.66 21.00
C ASN A 598 0.07 -8.72 21.55
N MET A 599 -0.92 -8.44 20.71
CA MET A 599 -2.33 -8.46 21.10
C MET A 599 -2.80 -9.90 21.39
N GLU A 600 -2.53 -10.83 20.49
CA GLU A 600 -2.87 -12.25 20.65
C GLU A 600 -2.16 -12.85 21.87
N THR A 601 -0.89 -12.49 22.09
CA THR A 601 -0.15 -12.89 23.29
C THR A 601 -0.77 -12.31 24.55
N GLY A 602 -1.22 -11.05 24.52
CA GLY A 602 -1.93 -10.39 25.60
C GLY A 602 -3.25 -11.08 25.94
N ASP A 603 -4.02 -11.49 24.93
CA ASP A 603 -5.28 -12.21 25.10
C ASP A 603 -5.05 -13.58 25.77
N TYR A 604 -4.03 -14.33 25.33
CA TYR A 604 -3.67 -15.59 26.00
C TYR A 604 -3.20 -15.38 27.43
N LEU A 605 -2.44 -14.33 27.71
CA LEU A 605 -2.04 -13.97 29.07
C LEU A 605 -3.24 -13.63 29.94
N HIS A 606 -4.23 -12.93 29.39
CA HIS A 606 -5.47 -12.57 30.06
C HIS A 606 -6.36 -13.79 30.36
N LEU A 607 -6.49 -14.70 29.39
CA LEU A 607 -7.25 -15.95 29.53
C LEU A 607 -6.57 -16.96 30.46
N GLY A 608 -5.24 -16.88 30.62
CA GLY A 608 -4.45 -17.67 31.54
C GLY A 608 -4.20 -19.14 31.22
N PRO A 609 -4.18 -19.61 29.94
CA PRO A 609 -3.81 -20.97 29.62
C PRO A 609 -2.29 -21.16 29.73
N GLU A 610 -1.78 -21.36 30.93
CA GLU A 610 -0.36 -21.45 31.27
C GLU A 610 0.44 -22.39 30.32
N PRO A 611 -0.05 -23.61 29.99
CA PRO A 611 0.70 -24.47 29.06
C PRO A 611 0.87 -23.91 27.67
N VAL A 612 -0.14 -23.21 27.13
CA VAL A 612 -0.09 -22.59 25.81
C VAL A 612 0.88 -21.42 25.81
N ILE A 613 0.81 -20.58 26.83
CA ILE A 613 1.72 -19.44 27.00
C ILE A 613 3.17 -19.94 27.13
N THR A 614 3.41 -20.96 27.96
CA THR A 614 4.73 -21.57 28.15
C THR A 614 5.24 -22.14 26.82
N TYR A 615 4.40 -22.84 26.07
CA TYR A 615 4.76 -23.33 24.74
C TYR A 615 5.15 -22.20 23.79
N LEU A 616 4.32 -21.17 23.68
CA LEU A 616 4.54 -20.05 22.75
C LEU A 616 5.81 -19.24 23.12
N LEU A 617 6.02 -18.95 24.39
CA LEU A 617 7.11 -18.08 24.83
C LEU A 617 8.45 -18.82 25.01
N LEU A 618 8.44 -20.08 25.34
CA LEU A 618 9.65 -20.84 25.65
C LEU A 618 9.94 -21.92 24.62
N VAL A 619 9.03 -22.87 24.44
CA VAL A 619 9.28 -24.08 23.64
C VAL A 619 9.32 -23.78 22.14
N SER A 620 8.38 -22.97 21.64
CA SER A 620 8.31 -22.66 20.21
C SER A 620 9.53 -21.88 19.70
N LEU A 621 10.21 -21.16 20.58
CA LEU A 621 11.40 -20.35 20.28
C LEU A 621 12.71 -21.15 20.36
N SER A 622 12.66 -22.35 20.91
CA SER A 622 13.81 -23.28 20.95
C SER A 622 13.65 -24.39 19.93
N PRO A 623 14.47 -24.47 18.86
CA PRO A 623 14.36 -25.53 17.85
C PRO A 623 14.51 -26.94 18.45
N ARG A 624 15.39 -27.10 19.45
CA ARG A 624 15.60 -28.38 20.14
C ARG A 624 14.40 -28.80 20.96
N ALA A 625 13.84 -27.86 21.77
CA ALA A 625 12.64 -28.12 22.56
C ALA A 625 11.43 -28.44 21.68
N ARG A 626 11.22 -27.70 20.60
CA ARG A 626 10.13 -27.95 19.65
C ARG A 626 10.23 -29.33 19.00
N LYS A 627 11.44 -29.72 18.55
CA LYS A 627 11.67 -31.04 17.98
C LYS A 627 11.42 -32.17 18.99
N ARG A 628 11.84 -31.96 20.24
CA ARG A 628 11.59 -32.92 21.33
C ARG A 628 10.07 -33.02 21.60
N VAL A 629 9.39 -31.92 21.84
CA VAL A 629 7.94 -31.92 22.11
C VAL A 629 7.15 -32.49 20.94
N GLY A 630 7.53 -32.20 19.69
CA GLY A 630 6.91 -32.80 18.51
C GLY A 630 7.08 -34.32 18.48
N ARG A 631 8.28 -34.87 18.83
CA ARG A 631 8.52 -36.29 18.93
C ARG A 631 7.71 -36.91 20.09
N GLU A 632 7.73 -36.29 21.25
CA GLU A 632 6.98 -36.75 22.42
C GLU A 632 5.47 -36.81 22.14
N LEU A 633 4.92 -35.85 21.38
CA LEU A 633 3.51 -35.84 20.96
C LEU A 633 3.18 -36.96 19.95
N THR A 634 4.13 -37.34 19.10
CA THR A 634 3.92 -38.42 18.11
C THR A 634 4.18 -39.83 18.64
N GLU A 635 5.08 -39.96 19.60
CA GLU A 635 5.53 -41.27 20.15
C GLU A 635 4.89 -41.61 21.51
N GLY A 636 4.38 -40.61 22.24
CA GLY A 636 3.96 -40.71 23.61
C GLY A 636 2.50 -40.45 23.92
N SER A 637 2.12 -40.69 25.14
CA SER A 637 0.81 -40.33 25.68
C SER A 637 0.70 -38.81 25.87
N ILE A 638 -0.31 -38.19 25.27
CA ILE A 638 -0.59 -36.75 25.39
C ILE A 638 -0.73 -36.27 26.83
N PHE A 639 -1.07 -37.15 27.76
CA PHE A 639 -1.40 -36.79 29.14
C PHE A 639 -0.19 -36.59 30.08
N ASN A 640 1.01 -37.03 29.72
CA ASN A 640 2.19 -36.97 30.56
C ASN A 640 3.34 -36.10 30.02
N GLN A 641 3.05 -35.18 29.14
CA GLN A 641 4.06 -34.36 28.47
C GLN A 641 4.40 -33.10 29.22
N SER A 642 5.67 -32.93 29.55
CA SER A 642 6.17 -31.69 30.15
C SER A 642 6.50 -30.66 29.05
N ILE A 643 5.68 -29.62 28.95
CA ILE A 643 5.94 -28.47 28.07
C ILE A 643 6.96 -27.53 28.73
N LYS A 644 8.10 -28.06 29.21
CA LYS A 644 9.15 -27.30 29.88
C LYS A 644 10.44 -27.36 29.07
N LEU A 645 11.28 -26.34 29.19
CA LEU A 645 12.63 -26.37 28.65
C LEU A 645 13.49 -27.33 29.50
N LYS A 646 14.22 -28.22 28.85
CA LYS A 646 15.21 -29.07 29.50
C LYS A 646 16.62 -28.41 29.49
N PRO A 647 17.52 -28.81 30.37
CA PRO A 647 18.90 -28.32 30.35
C PRO A 647 19.50 -28.40 28.94
N GLY A 648 20.11 -27.32 28.48
CA GLY A 648 20.69 -27.22 27.13
C GLY A 648 19.71 -26.85 26.01
N GLU A 649 18.44 -26.61 26.29
CA GLU A 649 17.46 -26.02 25.37
C GLU A 649 17.43 -24.49 25.57
N ALA A 650 18.25 -23.76 24.81
CA ALA A 650 18.38 -22.31 24.92
C ALA A 650 17.15 -21.59 24.36
N ASN A 651 16.72 -20.53 25.04
CA ASN A 651 15.74 -19.59 24.52
C ASN A 651 16.46 -18.43 23.80
N ARG A 652 16.59 -18.56 22.49
CA ARG A 652 17.32 -17.59 21.66
C ARG A 652 16.75 -16.17 21.75
N SER A 653 15.45 -16.00 21.97
CA SER A 653 14.85 -14.66 22.11
C SER A 653 15.32 -13.94 23.35
N VAL A 654 15.50 -14.68 24.46
CA VAL A 654 16.06 -14.12 25.70
C VAL A 654 17.54 -13.76 25.53
N GLU A 655 18.31 -14.59 24.83
CA GLU A 655 19.72 -14.29 24.51
C GLU A 655 19.85 -13.05 23.64
N ILE A 656 19.01 -12.89 22.60
CA ILE A 656 18.99 -11.73 21.75
C ILE A 656 18.57 -10.48 22.55
N LEU A 657 17.53 -10.59 23.36
CA LEU A 657 17.09 -9.48 24.23
C LEU A 657 18.21 -9.03 25.17
N ASN A 658 18.88 -10.00 25.80
CA ASN A 658 20.01 -9.67 26.68
C ASN A 658 21.18 -9.02 25.91
N ALA A 659 21.47 -9.46 24.69
CA ALA A 659 22.44 -8.84 23.83
C ALA A 659 22.11 -7.36 23.54
N TYR A 660 20.84 -7.06 23.17
CA TYR A 660 20.40 -5.67 22.98
C TYR A 660 20.48 -4.84 24.27
N LEU A 661 20.05 -5.39 25.39
CA LEU A 661 20.16 -4.69 26.68
C LEU A 661 21.62 -4.40 27.05
N THR A 662 22.51 -5.33 26.76
CA THR A 662 23.95 -5.16 27.03
C THR A 662 24.55 -4.00 26.20
N THR A 663 24.06 -3.77 24.97
CA THR A 663 24.55 -2.64 24.15
C THR A 663 24.19 -1.27 24.73
N VAL A 664 23.13 -1.19 25.52
CA VAL A 664 22.70 0.04 26.22
C VAL A 664 23.11 0.06 27.70
N GLY A 665 24.02 -0.85 28.10
CA GLY A 665 24.55 -0.90 29.48
C GLY A 665 23.62 -1.56 30.49
N LEU A 666 22.61 -2.31 30.06
CA LEU A 666 21.67 -3.04 30.89
C LEU A 666 21.95 -4.54 30.83
N GLU A 667 21.65 -5.24 31.90
CA GLU A 667 21.74 -6.72 31.98
C GLU A 667 20.41 -7.30 32.41
N LEU A 668 19.99 -8.39 31.75
CA LEU A 668 18.79 -9.15 32.15
C LEU A 668 19.18 -10.14 33.25
N VAL A 669 18.66 -9.92 34.45
CA VAL A 669 18.95 -10.79 35.59
C VAL A 669 17.69 -11.56 35.98
N PHE A 670 17.81 -12.88 36.06
CA PHE A 670 16.74 -13.76 36.50
C PHE A 670 16.85 -13.96 38.01
N ILE A 671 15.82 -13.64 38.73
CA ILE A 671 15.77 -13.76 40.18
C ILE A 671 14.88 -14.94 40.57
N LYS A 672 15.42 -15.81 41.40
CA LYS A 672 14.69 -16.96 41.95
C LYS A 672 13.59 -16.48 42.87
N VAL A 673 12.35 -16.83 42.60
CA VAL A 673 11.17 -16.41 43.41
C VAL A 673 10.71 -17.57 44.29
N PRO A 674 10.60 -17.38 45.62
CA PRO A 674 10.13 -18.44 46.50
C PRO A 674 8.74 -18.96 46.13
N LYS A 675 8.46 -20.26 46.43
CA LYS A 675 7.17 -20.91 46.15
C LYS A 675 5.96 -20.16 46.72
N ARG A 676 6.14 -19.48 47.86
CA ARG A 676 5.09 -18.69 48.54
C ARG A 676 4.67 -17.50 47.66
N VAL A 677 5.63 -16.82 47.02
CA VAL A 677 5.35 -15.67 46.13
C VAL A 677 4.76 -16.15 44.81
N LYS A 678 5.08 -17.33 44.34
CA LYS A 678 4.45 -17.95 43.17
C LYS A 678 2.95 -18.07 43.30
N LYS A 679 2.45 -18.57 44.45
CA LYS A 679 1.01 -18.66 44.74
C LYS A 679 0.32 -17.29 44.72
N MET A 680 1.05 -16.22 45.02
CA MET A 680 0.55 -14.85 45.01
C MET A 680 0.56 -14.21 43.63
N LEU A 681 1.47 -14.63 42.77
CA LEU A 681 1.58 -14.16 41.35
C LEU A 681 0.62 -14.90 40.44
N HIS A 682 0.17 -16.09 40.81
CA HIS A 682 -0.83 -16.86 40.10
C HIS A 682 -2.24 -16.38 40.42
N TYR A 683 -2.78 -15.50 39.60
CA TYR A 683 -4.14 -14.98 39.60
C TYR A 683 -4.58 -14.22 40.88
N PRO A 684 -4.89 -12.94 40.76
CA PRO A 684 -5.74 -12.28 41.71
C PRO A 684 -7.14 -12.88 41.62
N ARG A 685 -7.47 -13.86 42.44
CA ARG A 685 -8.88 -14.11 42.74
C ARG A 685 -9.41 -12.83 43.39
N LYS A 686 -10.67 -12.49 43.09
CA LYS A 686 -11.34 -11.29 43.61
C LYS A 686 -11.13 -11.03 45.10
N ASP A 687 -10.77 -12.05 45.85
CA ASP A 687 -10.67 -12.05 47.33
C ASP A 687 -9.23 -11.92 47.88
N ASN A 688 -8.21 -11.85 47.01
CA ASN A 688 -6.81 -11.68 47.43
C ASN A 688 -6.13 -10.57 46.65
N PRO A 689 -6.16 -9.32 47.12
CA PRO A 689 -5.43 -8.23 46.50
C PRO A 689 -3.92 -8.51 46.52
N ILE A 690 -3.24 -8.27 45.42
CA ILE A 690 -1.79 -8.40 45.32
C ILE A 690 -1.13 -7.52 46.38
N PRO A 691 -0.37 -8.08 47.34
CA PRO A 691 0.28 -7.27 48.37
C PRO A 691 1.29 -6.32 47.69
N LYS A 692 1.25 -5.05 48.10
CA LYS A 692 2.23 -4.06 47.65
C LYS A 692 3.60 -4.47 48.18
N LEU A 693 4.48 -4.96 47.31
CA LEU A 693 5.87 -5.23 47.66
C LEU A 693 6.57 -3.91 48.01
N LYS A 694 6.83 -3.70 49.31
CA LYS A 694 7.73 -2.62 49.77
C LYS A 694 9.17 -3.04 49.48
N ARG A 695 9.90 -2.21 48.75
CA ARG A 695 11.23 -2.49 48.27
C ARG A 695 12.25 -1.69 49.08
N HIS A 696 13.21 -2.39 49.64
CA HIS A 696 14.40 -1.76 50.18
C HIS A 696 15.63 -2.56 49.70
N ILE A 697 16.57 -1.90 49.09
CA ILE A 697 17.91 -2.42 48.80
C ILE A 697 18.88 -1.58 49.64
N ASN A 698 19.56 -2.21 50.60
CA ASN A 698 20.50 -1.55 51.52
C ASN A 698 19.92 -0.30 52.21
N GLY A 699 18.65 -0.36 52.65
CA GLY A 699 18.01 0.74 53.39
C GLY A 699 17.62 1.96 52.59
N LYS A 700 17.80 1.97 51.29
CA LYS A 700 17.41 3.06 50.37
C LYS A 700 16.38 2.58 49.33
N PRO A 701 15.39 3.41 49.00
CA PRO A 701 14.44 3.05 47.94
C PRO A 701 15.18 2.98 46.57
N ALA A 702 15.14 1.81 45.96
CA ALA A 702 15.68 1.62 44.59
C ALA A 702 14.57 1.76 43.58
N LYS A 703 14.81 2.51 42.50
CA LYS A 703 13.97 2.53 41.30
C LYS A 703 14.20 1.21 40.54
N LEU A 704 13.36 0.25 40.77
CA LEU A 704 13.32 -0.99 39.96
C LEU A 704 12.19 -0.85 38.92
N ASN A 705 12.57 -0.84 37.64
CA ASN A 705 11.58 -1.01 36.57
C ASN A 705 11.30 -2.51 36.41
N ILE A 706 10.20 -2.97 37.01
CA ILE A 706 9.71 -4.33 36.76
C ILE A 706 8.99 -4.32 35.42
N VAL A 707 9.48 -5.12 34.49
CA VAL A 707 8.70 -5.50 33.32
C VAL A 707 7.53 -6.34 33.80
N ASN A 708 6.31 -5.89 33.59
CA ASN A 708 5.08 -6.45 34.16
C ASN A 708 4.67 -7.83 33.60
N THR A 709 5.50 -8.48 32.84
CA THR A 709 5.27 -9.84 32.33
C THR A 709 6.32 -10.79 32.90
N PRO A 710 5.98 -11.61 33.86
CA PRO A 710 6.91 -12.62 34.36
C PRO A 710 7.13 -13.70 33.30
N LEU A 711 8.35 -13.79 32.77
CA LEU A 711 8.84 -15.00 32.13
C LEU A 711 9.09 -16.03 33.22
N ILE A 712 8.13 -16.93 33.42
CA ILE A 712 8.24 -17.98 34.47
C ILE A 712 9.07 -19.11 33.90
N ILE A 713 10.32 -19.23 34.32
CA ILE A 713 11.14 -20.40 34.06
C ILE A 713 11.02 -21.31 35.30
N ASP A 714 10.37 -22.45 35.13
CA ASP A 714 10.16 -23.42 36.20
C ASP A 714 11.37 -24.35 36.31
N ASN A 715 12.05 -24.34 37.45
CA ASN A 715 13.12 -25.27 37.76
C ASN A 715 12.61 -26.26 38.80
N GLU A 716 12.30 -27.51 38.41
CA GLU A 716 11.64 -28.53 39.23
C GLU A 716 12.42 -28.89 40.48
N GLU A 717 13.75 -28.80 40.46
CA GLU A 717 14.59 -29.23 41.60
C GLU A 717 14.43 -28.35 42.85
N ASP A 718 14.13 -27.05 42.70
CA ASP A 718 14.10 -26.10 43.82
C ASP A 718 12.72 -25.49 44.10
N GLY A 719 11.73 -25.72 43.24
CA GLY A 719 10.39 -25.12 43.37
C GLY A 719 10.38 -23.60 43.29
N CYS A 720 11.28 -23.00 42.57
CA CYS A 720 11.42 -21.56 42.45
C CYS A 720 11.21 -21.08 41.02
N TYR A 721 10.71 -19.87 40.87
CA TYR A 721 10.48 -19.22 39.57
C TYR A 721 11.45 -18.06 39.41
N TYR A 722 11.79 -17.74 38.16
CA TYR A 722 12.65 -16.63 37.86
C TYR A 722 11.85 -15.49 37.24
N ILE A 723 11.99 -14.30 37.76
CA ILE A 723 11.42 -13.06 37.18
C ILE A 723 12.55 -12.25 36.59
N PRO A 724 12.46 -11.84 35.33
CA PRO A 724 13.47 -10.97 34.71
C PRO A 724 13.40 -9.59 35.38
N VAL A 725 14.55 -9.06 35.78
CA VAL A 725 14.69 -7.71 36.35
C VAL A 725 15.80 -7.00 35.61
N THR A 726 15.50 -5.79 35.12
CA THR A 726 16.51 -4.90 34.54
C THR A 726 17.17 -4.07 35.63
N VAL A 727 18.48 -4.12 35.73
CA VAL A 727 19.30 -3.34 36.67
C VAL A 727 20.09 -2.31 35.87
N GLY A 728 19.95 -1.02 36.22
CA GLY A 728 20.66 0.09 35.54
C GLY A 728 22.03 0.37 36.12
N GLU A 729 22.91 0.75 35.25
CA GLU A 729 24.17 1.53 35.27
C GLU A 729 25.36 1.13 36.14
N GLU A 730 25.40 0.18 37.01
CA GLU A 730 26.69 -0.20 37.62
C GLU A 730 27.09 -1.63 37.30
N ARG A 731 28.26 -1.77 36.63
CA ARG A 731 28.94 -3.04 36.29
C ARG A 731 29.39 -3.88 37.50
N ARG A 732 28.86 -3.66 38.66
CA ARG A 732 29.10 -4.51 39.85
C ARG A 732 27.98 -5.49 39.99
N LYS A 733 28.29 -6.80 40.01
CA LYS A 733 27.33 -7.87 40.33
C LYS A 733 26.60 -7.49 41.60
N PRO A 734 25.32 -7.15 41.56
CA PRO A 734 24.61 -6.80 42.80
C PRO A 734 24.39 -8.10 43.59
N LYS A 735 24.92 -8.16 44.79
CA LYS A 735 24.47 -9.15 45.78
C LYS A 735 23.11 -8.71 46.24
N LEU A 736 22.08 -9.17 45.59
CA LEU A 736 20.69 -8.92 45.99
C LEU A 736 20.36 -9.85 47.17
N LYS A 737 20.36 -9.31 48.39
CA LYS A 737 19.78 -9.95 49.54
C LYS A 737 18.38 -9.43 49.74
N TYR A 738 17.38 -10.28 49.55
CA TYR A 738 15.99 -9.99 49.96
C TYR A 738 15.83 -10.36 51.43
N HIS A 739 15.56 -9.37 52.28
CA HIS A 739 15.08 -9.60 53.64
C HIS A 739 13.55 -9.47 53.67
N TYR A 740 12.88 -10.58 53.86
CA TYR A 740 11.49 -10.57 54.27
C TYR A 740 11.47 -10.33 55.79
N LYS A 741 10.80 -9.25 56.23
CA LYS A 741 10.29 -9.19 57.61
C LYS A 741 8.99 -9.96 57.64
N GLU A 742 8.95 -11.02 58.42
CA GLU A 742 7.69 -11.61 58.84
C GLU A 742 7.00 -10.57 59.73
N GLU A 743 5.86 -10.06 59.28
CA GLU A 743 4.89 -9.44 60.21
C GLU A 743 4.04 -10.56 60.77
N GLU A 744 4.08 -10.72 62.10
CA GLU A 744 3.20 -11.59 62.87
C GLU A 744 1.72 -11.24 62.67
#